data_251a1d2e9bc2501b7a6df7ba326943b3
#
_entry.id   251a1d2e9bc2501b7a6df7ba326943b3
#
_cell.length_a   1.000
_cell.length_b   1.000
_cell.length_c   1.000
_cell.angle_alpha   90.00
_cell.angle_beta   90.00
_cell.angle_gamma   90.00
#
_symmetry.space_group_name_H-M   'P 1'
#
loop_
_entity.id
_entity.type
_entity.pdbx_description
1 polymer ?
#
loop_
_entity_poly.entity_id
_entity_poly.type
_entity_poly.pdbx_seq_one_letter_code
_entity_poly.pdbx_strand_id
1 'polypeptide(L)'
;VLKNLPTRWDIKWEEELIKTWEEEGLFTTKISGNRPIFVIDTPPPYLSSNRPHIGQTASYAHFDMIARFLRMRGVDVIFPFYLDRNGLPIEVQVEKKYNIVAHEVPRDKFLKMCKEELDSYEKEFVQSLRRWGLSFDYWPDGTDSEEYRQMTQKTFIDLWHRGFIYEAERPTPWCPRCKTALAEPEMEYKEEETYLNYIVFKVKETGEDIIIATTRPELLPATVAVIFHPDDERYKKLNGLHAVVPPEGQVVPILPHRAANPKYGTGLVMISTFGDTRDLMIVNELKLPVRIIIDEGGRIKTGRYTGLNVREARERIIADLKKDGLLIKQERLVHNVPVCWRCKTPIEIIVTRELFVKQVELKEKLIELAAKMDFKPPEYRQMLIDWIKSLELDWPVSRRRYYATEIPLWWCVKRDGSKMPIVPKGGRYYRPWIDQPPEEVKNACVDGEIQGDARVFDTWFDSSISWMYASGFTKRFNVFDKVYPHSIMRPQGYDIIRTWLYYSLLRAYLLHGDIPFKYVRINGMGLDERGEAMHKSKGNVIDLLAPVEKYGADAVRFWAAAAGRLGSDYRYNENVIKEGKEFVTKLWNISRFVLSFEEPAAKPLLTAVDRAILAKLYHTASRVIKAYEDFDVYEPIHLLYEFIWHDFADHYIELVKSRAYNRDGVFSKEEQNAAVWTLYTVWKYSFKLIAPIMPFVTDKVWRYAYGRSIHNESLEDPSEDWRGDYELFNLVKKINSAIWRYKNRKGISLAAPLDVVLYVPETAMPAAMDLKHTHKVRDVRQGKGVEQIDEEGLVSIS
;
A
#
# COMPACT_ATOMS: atom_id res chain seq x y z
N VAL A 1 6.38 -48.00 5.76
CA VAL A 1 4.99 -47.91 5.29
C VAL A 1 4.91 -46.83 4.23
N LEU A 2 4.70 -47.23 2.98
CA LEU A 2 4.49 -46.31 1.88
C LEU A 2 3.25 -45.42 2.17
N LYS A 3 3.44 -44.10 2.19
CA LYS A 3 2.36 -43.15 2.49
C LYS A 3 1.62 -42.84 1.20
N ASN A 4 0.43 -43.39 1.04
CA ASN A 4 -0.41 -43.10 -0.13
C ASN A 4 -1.27 -41.87 0.10
N LEU A 5 -0.85 -40.74 -0.45
CA LEU A 5 -1.69 -39.54 -0.53
C LEU A 5 -2.98 -39.84 -1.32
N PRO A 6 -4.12 -39.22 -0.97
CA PRO A 6 -5.33 -39.27 -1.80
C PRO A 6 -5.06 -38.91 -3.27
N THR A 7 -5.89 -39.43 -4.16
CA THR A 7 -5.69 -39.28 -5.61
C THR A 7 -5.76 -37.82 -6.09
N ARG A 8 -6.52 -36.99 -5.41
CA ARG A 8 -6.74 -35.60 -5.80
C ARG A 8 -6.68 -34.69 -4.60
N TRP A 9 -6.25 -33.46 -4.83
CA TRP A 9 -6.36 -32.36 -3.87
C TRP A 9 -7.85 -32.01 -3.65
N ASP A 10 -8.24 -31.78 -2.39
CA ASP A 10 -9.59 -31.30 -2.03
C ASP A 10 -9.46 -29.92 -1.37
N ILE A 11 -10.12 -28.93 -1.97
CA ILE A 11 -10.12 -27.55 -1.49
C ILE A 11 -10.68 -27.41 -0.06
N LYS A 12 -11.52 -28.33 0.40
CA LYS A 12 -12.07 -28.34 1.76
C LYS A 12 -10.98 -28.50 2.83
N TRP A 13 -9.84 -29.09 2.48
CA TRP A 13 -8.70 -29.23 3.41
C TRP A 13 -8.09 -27.88 3.78
N GLU A 14 -8.32 -26.83 3.00
CA GLU A 14 -7.85 -25.49 3.36
C GLU A 14 -8.50 -24.98 4.65
N GLU A 15 -9.79 -25.17 4.83
CA GLU A 15 -10.53 -24.78 6.05
C GLU A 15 -10.08 -25.62 7.26
N GLU A 16 -9.86 -26.92 7.07
CA GLU A 16 -9.33 -27.79 8.11
C GLU A 16 -7.92 -27.35 8.56
N LEU A 17 -7.06 -26.94 7.62
CA LEU A 17 -5.72 -26.45 7.92
C LEU A 17 -5.75 -25.11 8.66
N ILE A 18 -6.62 -24.18 8.29
CA ILE A 18 -6.77 -22.90 9.01
C ILE A 18 -7.11 -23.19 10.49
N LYS A 19 -8.07 -24.05 10.73
CA LYS A 19 -8.45 -24.45 12.09
C LYS A 19 -7.28 -25.10 12.84
N THR A 20 -6.54 -25.98 12.19
CA THR A 20 -5.36 -26.63 12.76
C THR A 20 -4.27 -25.59 13.11
N TRP A 21 -4.00 -24.62 12.23
CA TRP A 21 -3.02 -23.55 12.48
C TRP A 21 -3.43 -22.65 13.65
N GLU A 22 -4.73 -22.36 13.77
CA GLU A 22 -5.27 -21.59 14.89
C GLU A 22 -5.14 -22.35 16.21
N GLU A 23 -5.51 -23.63 16.24
CA GLU A 23 -5.39 -24.50 17.41
C GLU A 23 -3.94 -24.68 17.86
N GLU A 24 -3.01 -24.80 16.93
CA GLU A 24 -1.56 -24.90 17.21
C GLU A 24 -0.94 -23.53 17.59
N GLY A 25 -1.65 -22.42 17.41
CA GLY A 25 -1.11 -21.07 17.59
C GLY A 25 0.13 -20.82 16.73
N LEU A 26 0.13 -21.34 15.50
CA LEU A 26 1.30 -21.42 14.63
C LEU A 26 1.87 -20.04 14.29
N PHE A 27 1.00 -19.03 14.15
CA PHE A 27 1.36 -17.70 13.72
C PHE A 27 1.18 -16.62 14.80
N THR A 28 0.83 -17.02 16.01
CA THR A 28 0.82 -16.14 17.17
C THR A 28 2.24 -15.64 17.44
N THR A 29 2.40 -14.34 17.55
CA THR A 29 3.71 -13.72 17.81
C THR A 29 4.32 -14.27 19.10
N LYS A 30 5.52 -14.86 18.97
CA LYS A 30 6.31 -15.36 20.08
C LYS A 30 7.72 -14.79 19.98
N ILE A 31 8.19 -14.15 21.04
CA ILE A 31 9.54 -13.62 21.12
C ILE A 31 10.39 -14.58 21.92
N SER A 32 11.26 -15.32 21.23
CA SER A 32 12.10 -16.38 21.83
C SER A 32 13.26 -15.84 22.70
N GLY A 33 13.68 -14.60 22.45
CA GLY A 33 14.79 -13.97 23.14
C GLY A 33 16.18 -14.27 22.57
N ASN A 34 16.31 -15.28 21.73
CA ASN A 34 17.57 -15.72 21.11
C ASN A 34 17.61 -15.64 19.57
N ARG A 35 16.53 -15.19 18.95
CA ARG A 35 16.43 -14.98 17.51
C ARG A 35 16.35 -13.49 17.18
N PRO A 36 16.80 -13.09 15.98
CA PRO A 36 16.54 -11.74 15.52
C PRO A 36 15.04 -11.49 15.42
N ILE A 37 14.63 -10.26 15.74
CA ILE A 37 13.22 -9.83 15.67
C ILE A 37 13.05 -8.93 14.46
N PHE A 38 11.99 -9.12 13.70
CA PHE A 38 11.62 -8.28 12.57
C PHE A 38 10.15 -7.88 12.65
N VAL A 39 9.88 -6.62 12.43
CA VAL A 39 8.54 -6.03 12.52
C VAL A 39 8.04 -5.65 11.14
N ILE A 40 6.84 -6.09 10.82
CA ILE A 40 6.10 -5.63 9.66
C ILE A 40 5.07 -4.62 10.16
N ASP A 41 5.30 -3.33 9.86
CA ASP A 41 4.35 -2.27 10.17
C ASP A 41 3.20 -2.29 9.16
N THR A 42 2.31 -3.27 9.35
CA THR A 42 1.20 -3.57 8.45
C THR A 42 0.25 -2.39 8.34
N PRO A 43 -0.15 -1.97 7.13
CA PRO A 43 -1.15 -0.92 6.96
C PRO A 43 -2.46 -1.30 7.67
N PRO A 44 -2.90 -0.56 8.68
CA PRO A 44 -4.20 -0.83 9.29
C PRO A 44 -5.31 -0.35 8.35
N PRO A 45 -6.11 -1.27 7.75
CA PRO A 45 -7.17 -0.85 6.86
C PRO A 45 -8.32 -0.23 7.63
N TYR A 46 -8.97 0.77 7.04
CA TYR A 46 -10.25 1.22 7.55
C TYR A 46 -11.38 0.39 6.96
N LEU A 47 -12.42 0.14 7.75
CA LEU A 47 -13.57 -0.65 7.34
C LEU A 47 -14.62 0.20 6.63
N SER A 48 -14.90 -0.12 5.38
CA SER A 48 -16.02 0.43 4.62
C SER A 48 -17.12 -0.62 4.34
N SER A 49 -16.88 -1.87 4.70
CA SER A 49 -17.85 -2.99 4.64
C SER A 49 -17.28 -4.21 5.37
N ASN A 50 -18.18 -5.19 5.57
CA ASN A 50 -17.84 -6.48 6.15
C ASN A 50 -17.02 -7.41 5.25
N ARG A 51 -16.95 -7.13 3.94
CA ARG A 51 -16.22 -7.96 2.97
C ARG A 51 -15.11 -7.17 2.28
N PRO A 52 -13.87 -7.66 2.37
CA PRO A 52 -12.76 -7.07 1.63
C PRO A 52 -12.86 -7.42 0.13
N HIS A 53 -12.46 -6.49 -0.72
CA HIS A 53 -12.28 -6.78 -2.14
C HIS A 53 -10.82 -7.09 -2.48
N ILE A 54 -10.62 -7.91 -3.51
CA ILE A 54 -9.29 -8.44 -3.85
C ILE A 54 -8.28 -7.34 -4.22
N GLY A 55 -8.73 -6.25 -4.82
CA GLY A 55 -7.87 -5.10 -5.14
C GLY A 55 -7.28 -4.41 -3.92
N GLN A 56 -8.01 -4.43 -2.79
CA GLN A 56 -7.55 -3.88 -1.51
C GLN A 56 -6.59 -4.84 -0.80
N THR A 57 -6.84 -6.14 -0.89
CA THR A 57 -6.23 -7.15 -0.02
C THR A 57 -5.08 -7.93 -0.66
N ALA A 58 -4.90 -7.87 -1.98
CA ALA A 58 -3.85 -8.62 -2.65
C ALA A 58 -2.43 -8.31 -2.12
N SER A 59 -2.16 -7.06 -1.77
CA SER A 59 -0.88 -6.65 -1.16
C SER A 59 -0.64 -7.29 0.20
N TYR A 60 -1.70 -7.53 0.99
CA TYR A 60 -1.56 -8.22 2.29
C TYR A 60 -1.08 -9.66 2.16
N ALA A 61 -1.44 -10.33 1.06
CA ALA A 61 -0.88 -11.64 0.75
C ALA A 61 0.63 -11.56 0.52
N HIS A 62 1.12 -10.51 -0.14
CA HIS A 62 2.56 -10.28 -0.30
C HIS A 62 3.27 -10.13 1.05
N PHE A 63 2.68 -9.37 1.97
CA PHE A 63 3.26 -9.17 3.31
C PHE A 63 3.28 -10.47 4.09
N ASP A 64 2.23 -11.28 3.99
CA ASP A 64 2.15 -12.60 4.58
C ASP A 64 3.22 -13.57 4.04
N MET A 65 3.44 -13.56 2.72
CA MET A 65 4.49 -14.37 2.09
C MET A 65 5.88 -14.04 2.65
N ILE A 66 6.18 -12.76 2.82
CA ILE A 66 7.43 -12.28 3.42
C ILE A 66 7.52 -12.72 4.89
N ALA A 67 6.45 -12.58 5.68
CA ALA A 67 6.41 -12.99 7.07
C ALA A 67 6.68 -14.50 7.22
N ARG A 68 6.04 -15.32 6.38
CA ARG A 68 6.26 -16.79 6.36
C ARG A 68 7.69 -17.15 6.00
N PHE A 69 8.26 -16.50 4.99
CA PHE A 69 9.65 -16.70 4.61
C PHE A 69 10.61 -16.36 5.77
N LEU A 70 10.45 -15.22 6.40
CA LEU A 70 11.31 -14.78 7.50
C LEU A 70 11.22 -15.72 8.71
N ARG A 71 10.04 -16.24 9.05
CA ARG A 71 9.88 -17.23 10.12
C ARG A 71 10.66 -18.52 9.81
N MET A 72 10.60 -18.99 8.58
CA MET A 72 11.38 -20.17 8.15
C MET A 72 12.88 -19.89 8.14
N ARG A 73 13.31 -18.63 8.03
CA ARG A 73 14.72 -18.21 8.18
C ARG A 73 15.16 -18.03 9.63
N GLY A 74 14.32 -18.40 10.59
CA GLY A 74 14.66 -18.34 12.02
C GLY A 74 14.52 -16.96 12.63
N VAL A 75 13.66 -16.08 12.07
CA VAL A 75 13.38 -14.75 12.58
C VAL A 75 12.07 -14.77 13.37
N ASP A 76 12.06 -14.13 14.54
CA ASP A 76 10.83 -13.87 15.29
C ASP A 76 10.13 -12.67 14.62
N VAL A 77 9.01 -12.93 13.94
CA VAL A 77 8.31 -11.92 13.15
C VAL A 77 7.11 -11.38 13.92
N ILE A 78 7.06 -10.08 14.10
CA ILE A 78 5.88 -9.36 14.56
C ILE A 78 5.13 -8.89 13.30
N PHE A 79 4.06 -9.60 12.98
CA PHE A 79 3.18 -9.33 11.85
C PHE A 79 1.76 -9.09 12.37
N PRO A 80 1.49 -7.87 12.92
CA PRO A 80 0.20 -7.55 13.51
C PRO A 80 -0.82 -7.23 12.43
N PHE A 81 -2.07 -7.50 12.73
CA PHE A 81 -3.20 -7.01 11.97
C PHE A 81 -4.22 -6.39 12.94
N TYR A 82 -4.45 -5.11 12.78
CA TYR A 82 -5.46 -4.32 13.48
C TYR A 82 -6.05 -3.30 12.52
N LEU A 83 -7.16 -2.70 12.90
CA LEU A 83 -7.93 -1.85 11.99
C LEU A 83 -7.74 -0.37 12.32
N ASP A 84 -7.72 0.46 11.27
CA ASP A 84 -7.91 1.89 11.42
C ASP A 84 -9.42 2.16 11.54
N ARG A 85 -9.83 2.48 12.75
CA ARG A 85 -11.23 2.63 13.12
C ARG A 85 -11.61 4.09 13.38
N ASN A 86 -10.67 5.03 13.27
CA ASN A 86 -10.89 6.44 13.52
C ASN A 86 -11.32 7.22 12.27
N GLY A 87 -12.03 8.30 12.50
CA GLY A 87 -12.11 9.49 11.65
C GLY A 87 -13.25 9.57 10.67
N LEU A 88 -13.07 10.49 9.76
CA LEU A 88 -14.06 10.91 8.79
C LEU A 88 -14.67 9.77 7.95
N PRO A 89 -13.94 8.72 7.54
CA PRO A 89 -14.52 7.63 6.77
C PRO A 89 -15.72 6.97 7.41
N ILE A 90 -15.63 6.60 8.69
CA ILE A 90 -16.75 5.95 9.38
C ILE A 90 -17.87 6.93 9.66
N GLU A 91 -17.57 8.17 10.01
CA GLU A 91 -18.59 9.19 10.27
C GLU A 91 -19.45 9.45 9.04
N VAL A 92 -18.82 9.67 7.87
CA VAL A 92 -19.54 9.86 6.59
C VAL A 92 -20.36 8.62 6.21
N GLN A 93 -19.87 7.43 6.50
CA GLN A 93 -20.60 6.20 6.23
C GLN A 93 -21.86 6.09 7.11
N VAL A 94 -21.75 6.39 8.38
CA VAL A 94 -22.90 6.40 9.32
C VAL A 94 -23.90 7.49 8.94
N GLU A 95 -23.43 8.71 8.61
CA GLU A 95 -24.29 9.79 8.13
C GLU A 95 -25.11 9.36 6.90
N LYS A 96 -24.46 8.72 5.92
CA LYS A 96 -25.14 8.23 4.71
C LYS A 96 -26.13 7.08 5.01
N LYS A 97 -25.71 6.11 5.82
CA LYS A 97 -26.54 4.93 6.11
C LYS A 97 -27.82 5.29 6.84
N TYR A 98 -27.74 6.20 7.81
CA TYR A 98 -28.85 6.59 8.65
C TYR A 98 -29.53 7.90 8.21
N ASN A 99 -29.04 8.52 7.13
CA ASN A 99 -29.49 9.81 6.61
C ASN A 99 -29.53 10.90 7.69
N ILE A 100 -28.43 11.06 8.40
CA ILE A 100 -28.24 12.04 9.50
C ILE A 100 -27.03 12.91 9.22
N VAL A 101 -26.89 13.99 9.99
CA VAL A 101 -25.72 14.85 10.02
C VAL A 101 -25.11 14.79 11.42
N ALA A 102 -23.82 14.51 11.53
CA ALA A 102 -23.16 14.23 12.80
C ALA A 102 -23.39 15.31 13.87
N HIS A 103 -23.29 16.60 13.49
CA HIS A 103 -23.46 17.71 14.43
C HIS A 103 -24.92 18.01 14.85
N GLU A 104 -25.90 17.35 14.24
CA GLU A 104 -27.34 17.43 14.62
C GLU A 104 -27.79 16.30 15.54
N VAL A 105 -26.89 15.36 15.83
CA VAL A 105 -27.15 14.23 16.74
C VAL A 105 -26.30 14.41 18.00
N PRO A 106 -26.83 14.05 19.21
CA PRO A 106 -26.00 14.05 20.42
C PRO A 106 -24.70 13.25 20.22
N ARG A 107 -23.57 13.82 20.62
CA ARG A 107 -22.24 13.29 20.33
C ARG A 107 -22.04 11.85 20.81
N ASP A 108 -22.46 11.55 22.03
CA ASP A 108 -22.39 10.21 22.63
C ASP A 108 -23.17 9.17 21.81
N LYS A 109 -24.37 9.53 21.33
CA LYS A 109 -25.19 8.69 20.47
C LYS A 109 -24.50 8.44 19.12
N PHE A 110 -23.96 9.49 18.50
CA PHE A 110 -23.26 9.37 17.23
C PHE A 110 -22.00 8.50 17.34
N LEU A 111 -21.19 8.67 18.40
CA LEU A 111 -20.03 7.85 18.69
C LEU A 111 -20.41 6.37 18.85
N LYS A 112 -21.51 6.08 19.54
CA LYS A 112 -22.03 4.71 19.68
C LYS A 112 -22.42 4.12 18.34
N MET A 113 -23.12 4.87 17.48
CA MET A 113 -23.48 4.42 16.14
C MET A 113 -22.24 4.07 15.28
N CYS A 114 -21.21 4.91 15.32
CA CYS A 114 -19.96 4.63 14.60
C CYS A 114 -19.29 3.36 15.10
N LYS A 115 -19.21 3.16 16.41
CA LYS A 115 -18.60 1.98 17.01
C LYS A 115 -19.36 0.70 16.65
N GLU A 116 -20.67 0.71 16.77
CA GLU A 116 -21.53 -0.43 16.45
C GLU A 116 -21.43 -0.84 14.97
N GLU A 117 -21.33 0.15 14.08
CA GLU A 117 -21.15 -0.09 12.65
C GLU A 117 -19.80 -0.78 12.37
N LEU A 118 -18.70 -0.27 12.94
CA LEU A 118 -17.38 -0.87 12.82
C LEU A 118 -17.34 -2.29 13.39
N ASP A 119 -17.87 -2.50 14.60
CA ASP A 119 -17.92 -3.81 15.25
C ASP A 119 -18.70 -4.84 14.41
N SER A 120 -19.73 -4.40 13.69
CA SER A 120 -20.51 -5.27 12.82
C SER A 120 -19.74 -5.80 11.61
N TYR A 121 -18.74 -5.06 11.11
CA TYR A 121 -17.97 -5.43 9.93
C TYR A 121 -16.69 -6.23 10.25
N GLU A 122 -16.10 -5.99 11.38
CA GLU A 122 -14.77 -6.45 11.73
C GLU A 122 -14.61 -7.97 11.69
N LYS A 123 -15.54 -8.70 12.28
CA LYS A 123 -15.46 -10.16 12.39
C LYS A 123 -15.41 -10.85 11.02
N GLU A 124 -16.33 -10.52 10.13
CA GLU A 124 -16.40 -11.12 8.79
C GLU A 124 -15.19 -10.71 7.93
N PHE A 125 -14.73 -9.46 8.07
CA PHE A 125 -13.56 -8.96 7.36
C PHE A 125 -12.30 -9.76 7.74
N VAL A 126 -12.03 -9.93 9.01
CA VAL A 126 -10.88 -10.68 9.52
C VAL A 126 -10.97 -12.15 9.11
N GLN A 127 -12.16 -12.76 9.22
CA GLN A 127 -12.37 -14.15 8.79
C GLN A 127 -12.12 -14.36 7.30
N SER A 128 -12.49 -13.39 6.46
CA SER A 128 -12.21 -13.45 5.01
C SER A 128 -10.70 -13.48 4.72
N LEU A 129 -9.92 -12.67 5.41
CA LEU A 129 -8.46 -12.69 5.28
C LEU A 129 -7.85 -14.00 5.80
N ARG A 130 -8.36 -14.53 6.91
CA ARG A 130 -7.95 -15.85 7.43
C ARG A 130 -8.26 -16.97 6.43
N ARG A 131 -9.43 -16.93 5.80
CA ARG A 131 -9.82 -17.91 4.76
C ARG A 131 -8.83 -17.92 3.59
N TRP A 132 -8.24 -16.78 3.27
CA TRP A 132 -7.19 -16.67 2.25
C TRP A 132 -5.80 -17.10 2.75
N GLY A 133 -5.69 -17.48 4.01
CA GLY A 133 -4.47 -18.03 4.59
C GLY A 133 -3.49 -17.00 5.13
N LEU A 134 -3.91 -15.76 5.39
CA LEU A 134 -3.02 -14.77 6.00
C LEU A 134 -2.69 -15.17 7.44
N SER A 135 -1.42 -15.18 7.77
CA SER A 135 -0.86 -15.65 9.03
C SER A 135 -0.57 -14.51 10.03
N PHE A 136 -1.23 -13.38 9.90
CA PHE A 136 -1.05 -12.27 10.81
C PHE A 136 -1.49 -12.61 12.24
N ASP A 137 -0.87 -11.97 13.20
CA ASP A 137 -1.32 -11.93 14.60
C ASP A 137 -2.42 -10.85 14.70
N TYR A 138 -3.66 -11.29 14.91
CA TYR A 138 -4.78 -10.37 15.00
C TYR A 138 -4.84 -9.67 16.36
N TRP A 139 -4.80 -8.36 16.33
CA TRP A 139 -4.94 -7.51 17.50
C TRP A 139 -6.32 -6.82 17.45
N PRO A 140 -7.26 -7.19 18.32
CA PRO A 140 -8.61 -6.61 18.31
C PRO A 140 -8.63 -5.14 18.76
N ASP A 141 -7.50 -4.64 19.26
CA ASP A 141 -7.31 -3.27 19.74
C ASP A 141 -6.93 -2.37 18.56
N GLY A 142 -7.92 -1.90 17.81
CA GLY A 142 -7.73 -0.98 16.69
C GLY A 142 -7.28 0.42 17.11
N THR A 143 -7.16 1.32 16.14
CA THR A 143 -6.70 2.70 16.40
C THR A 143 -7.66 3.52 17.30
N ASP A 144 -8.89 3.06 17.49
CA ASP A 144 -9.89 3.64 18.40
C ASP A 144 -9.85 3.05 19.83
N SER A 145 -8.97 2.07 20.08
CA SER A 145 -8.77 1.55 21.44
C SER A 145 -8.21 2.62 22.38
N GLU A 146 -8.53 2.50 23.66
CA GLU A 146 -8.02 3.42 24.68
C GLU A 146 -6.49 3.44 24.71
N GLU A 147 -5.85 2.27 24.60
CA GLU A 147 -4.39 2.15 24.59
C GLU A 147 -3.76 2.88 23.41
N TYR A 148 -4.29 2.71 22.19
CA TYR A 148 -3.77 3.39 21.02
C TYR A 148 -4.00 4.91 21.11
N ARG A 149 -5.20 5.34 21.47
CA ARG A 149 -5.54 6.75 21.65
C ARG A 149 -4.69 7.42 22.73
N GLN A 150 -4.43 6.72 23.82
CA GLN A 150 -3.51 7.22 24.87
C GLN A 150 -2.09 7.40 24.32
N MET A 151 -1.59 6.47 23.50
CA MET A 151 -0.28 6.59 22.85
C MET A 151 -0.25 7.79 21.91
N THR A 152 -1.26 7.98 21.08
CA THR A 152 -1.40 9.16 20.21
C THR A 152 -1.36 10.45 21.02
N GLN A 153 -2.12 10.55 22.10
CA GLN A 153 -2.15 11.72 22.97
C GLN A 153 -0.81 11.96 23.65
N LYS A 154 -0.13 10.92 24.09
CA LYS A 154 1.20 11.05 24.68
C LYS A 154 2.20 11.69 23.73
N THR A 155 2.19 11.27 22.46
CA THR A 155 3.06 11.86 21.43
C THR A 155 2.72 13.33 21.16
N PHE A 156 1.44 13.68 21.17
CA PHE A 156 1.00 15.08 21.06
C PHE A 156 1.50 15.92 22.23
N ILE A 157 1.31 15.46 23.46
CA ILE A 157 1.71 16.16 24.68
C ILE A 157 3.23 16.43 24.66
N ASP A 158 4.01 15.43 24.28
CA ASP A 158 5.46 15.55 24.13
C ASP A 158 5.85 16.65 23.13
N LEU A 159 5.26 16.58 21.93
CA LEU A 159 5.57 17.53 20.86
C LEU A 159 5.08 18.96 21.18
N TRP A 160 3.96 19.08 21.87
CA TRP A 160 3.46 20.37 22.34
C TRP A 160 4.45 21.04 23.30
N HIS A 161 4.86 20.33 24.35
CA HIS A 161 5.78 20.87 25.34
C HIS A 161 7.20 21.14 24.78
N ARG A 162 7.56 20.48 23.70
CA ARG A 162 8.82 20.72 22.96
C ARG A 162 8.69 21.82 21.90
N GLY A 163 7.52 22.42 21.73
CA GLY A 163 7.29 23.53 20.81
C GLY A 163 7.18 23.14 19.32
N PHE A 164 6.98 21.86 19.00
CA PHE A 164 6.77 21.40 17.63
C PHE A 164 5.31 21.48 17.19
N ILE A 165 4.39 21.57 18.14
CA ILE A 165 2.97 21.80 17.87
C ILE A 165 2.58 23.13 18.49
N TYR A 166 1.83 23.92 17.75
CA TYR A 166 1.40 25.24 18.15
C TYR A 166 -0.01 25.53 17.65
N GLU A 167 -0.69 26.46 18.30
CA GLU A 167 -1.97 27.00 17.86
C GLU A 167 -1.75 28.27 17.04
N ALA A 168 -2.45 28.41 15.96
CA ALA A 168 -2.49 29.65 15.20
C ALA A 168 -3.86 29.85 14.53
N GLU A 169 -4.22 31.12 14.37
CA GLU A 169 -5.32 31.56 13.56
C GLU A 169 -4.76 31.94 12.20
N ARG A 170 -5.04 31.14 11.19
CA ARG A 170 -4.53 31.36 9.83
C ARG A 170 -5.47 30.80 8.79
N PRO A 171 -5.32 31.23 7.53
CA PRO A 171 -6.01 30.61 6.39
C PRO A 171 -5.72 29.12 6.32
N THR A 172 -6.79 28.33 6.23
CA THR A 172 -6.72 26.87 6.23
C THR A 172 -7.70 26.32 5.19
N PRO A 173 -7.33 25.30 4.41
CA PRO A 173 -8.27 24.58 3.56
C PRO A 173 -9.40 24.00 4.38
N TRP A 174 -10.63 24.21 3.93
CA TRP A 174 -11.84 23.91 4.68
C TRP A 174 -12.90 23.23 3.82
N CYS A 175 -13.50 22.18 4.30
CA CYS A 175 -14.66 21.56 3.70
C CYS A 175 -15.96 22.12 4.29
N PRO A 176 -16.77 22.89 3.53
CA PRO A 176 -18.00 23.49 4.03
C PRO A 176 -19.06 22.46 4.45
N ARG A 177 -19.10 21.30 3.78
CA ARG A 177 -20.05 20.22 4.11
C ARG A 177 -19.63 19.45 5.35
N CYS A 178 -18.35 19.04 5.43
CA CYS A 178 -17.84 18.32 6.59
C CYS A 178 -17.59 19.24 7.79
N LYS A 179 -17.57 20.56 7.58
CA LYS A 179 -17.29 21.61 8.59
C LYS A 179 -16.00 21.36 9.35
N THR A 180 -14.94 21.06 8.62
CA THR A 180 -13.62 20.75 9.19
C THR A 180 -12.48 21.23 8.31
N ALA A 181 -11.33 21.52 8.94
CA ALA A 181 -10.08 21.78 8.25
C ALA A 181 -9.57 20.52 7.52
N LEU A 182 -8.81 20.74 6.45
CA LEU A 182 -8.17 19.70 5.65
C LEU A 182 -6.67 19.99 5.54
N ALA A 183 -5.86 18.93 5.50
CA ALA A 183 -4.46 19.02 5.12
C ALA A 183 -4.30 18.90 3.58
N GLU A 184 -3.14 19.33 3.06
CA GLU A 184 -2.87 19.30 1.62
C GLU A 184 -3.16 17.93 0.96
N PRO A 185 -2.78 16.78 1.55
CA PRO A 185 -3.07 15.48 0.93
C PRO A 185 -4.54 15.06 0.99
N GLU A 186 -5.37 15.75 1.72
CA GLU A 186 -6.82 15.51 1.80
C GLU A 186 -7.60 16.30 0.74
N MET A 187 -6.89 17.01 -0.14
CA MET A 187 -7.45 17.70 -1.27
C MET A 187 -7.23 16.88 -2.55
N GLU A 188 -8.31 16.61 -3.26
CA GLU A 188 -8.29 16.06 -4.60
C GLU A 188 -8.65 17.13 -5.61
N TYR A 189 -8.39 16.90 -6.88
CA TYR A 189 -8.73 17.83 -7.93
C TYR A 189 -9.71 17.17 -8.89
N LYS A 190 -10.78 17.91 -9.21
CA LYS A 190 -11.81 17.49 -10.14
C LYS A 190 -11.85 18.46 -11.29
N GLU A 191 -11.83 17.97 -12.51
CA GLU A 191 -12.07 18.80 -13.69
C GLU A 191 -13.53 19.25 -13.72
N GLU A 192 -13.74 20.56 -13.77
CA GLU A 192 -15.05 21.17 -13.90
C GLU A 192 -15.06 22.22 -15.01
N GLU A 193 -16.16 22.26 -15.74
CA GLU A 193 -16.42 23.33 -16.70
C GLU A 193 -16.85 24.60 -15.97
N THR A 194 -16.21 25.72 -16.31
CA THR A 194 -16.50 27.03 -15.77
C THR A 194 -16.33 28.09 -16.85
N TYR A 195 -16.52 29.33 -16.46
CA TYR A 195 -16.31 30.48 -17.35
C TYR A 195 -15.18 31.36 -16.82
N LEU A 196 -14.28 31.74 -17.68
CA LEU A 196 -13.37 32.86 -17.44
C LEU A 196 -14.13 34.14 -17.75
N ASN A 197 -14.37 34.96 -16.74
CA ASN A 197 -15.18 36.14 -16.79
C ASN A 197 -14.27 37.36 -16.92
N TYR A 198 -14.48 38.17 -17.97
CA TYR A 198 -13.74 39.40 -18.22
C TYR A 198 -14.54 40.59 -17.69
N ILE A 199 -14.05 41.22 -16.62
CA ILE A 199 -14.76 42.19 -15.80
C ILE A 199 -14.02 43.53 -15.84
N VAL A 200 -14.75 44.61 -15.99
CA VAL A 200 -14.21 45.99 -16.02
C VAL A 200 -14.01 46.48 -14.59
N PHE A 201 -12.78 46.83 -14.26
CA PHE A 201 -12.42 47.60 -13.07
C PHE A 201 -12.02 49.01 -13.52
N LYS A 202 -12.19 49.99 -12.67
CA LYS A 202 -11.73 51.37 -12.95
C LYS A 202 -10.47 51.69 -12.16
N VAL A 203 -9.51 52.35 -12.80
CA VAL A 203 -8.38 52.95 -12.10
C VAL A 203 -8.87 54.19 -11.38
N LYS A 204 -8.71 54.25 -10.08
CA LYS A 204 -9.28 55.33 -9.26
C LYS A 204 -8.76 56.70 -9.64
N GLU A 205 -7.46 56.81 -9.89
CA GLU A 205 -6.77 58.09 -10.17
C GLU A 205 -7.01 58.64 -11.57
N THR A 206 -7.16 57.77 -12.56
CA THR A 206 -7.28 58.16 -13.96
C THR A 206 -8.68 58.01 -14.55
N GLY A 207 -9.52 57.16 -13.90
CA GLY A 207 -10.81 56.76 -14.44
C GLY A 207 -10.72 55.77 -15.61
N GLU A 208 -9.50 55.33 -15.99
CA GLU A 208 -9.27 54.38 -17.07
C GLU A 208 -9.87 53.00 -16.71
N ASP A 209 -10.45 52.34 -17.71
CA ASP A 209 -10.98 50.99 -17.58
C ASP A 209 -9.83 49.98 -17.74
N ILE A 210 -9.73 49.06 -16.82
CA ILE A 210 -8.87 47.89 -16.89
C ILE A 210 -9.70 46.62 -16.81
N ILE A 211 -9.29 45.57 -17.50
CA ILE A 211 -10.06 44.34 -17.59
C ILE A 211 -9.35 43.24 -16.81
N ILE A 212 -10.07 42.64 -15.87
CA ILE A 212 -9.62 41.52 -15.07
C ILE A 212 -10.34 40.23 -15.51
N ALA A 213 -9.61 39.16 -15.71
CA ALA A 213 -10.18 37.85 -16.03
C ALA A 213 -10.18 36.96 -14.81
N THR A 214 -11.34 36.42 -14.39
CA THR A 214 -11.47 35.56 -13.25
C THR A 214 -12.43 34.39 -13.47
N THR A 215 -12.12 33.22 -12.90
CA THR A 215 -13.04 32.07 -12.84
C THR A 215 -13.92 32.11 -11.60
N ARG A 216 -13.60 32.97 -10.63
CA ARG A 216 -14.29 33.06 -9.33
C ARG A 216 -14.83 34.50 -9.06
N PRO A 217 -15.82 34.95 -9.79
CA PRO A 217 -16.37 36.29 -9.59
C PRO A 217 -17.01 36.49 -8.21
N GLU A 218 -17.43 35.42 -7.52
CA GLU A 218 -17.92 35.48 -6.14
C GLU A 218 -16.89 36.02 -5.14
N LEU A 219 -15.61 35.99 -5.52
CA LEU A 219 -14.52 36.51 -4.67
C LEU A 219 -14.20 38.00 -4.94
N LEU A 220 -14.90 38.66 -5.85
CA LEU A 220 -14.71 40.10 -6.07
C LEU A 220 -14.78 40.93 -4.78
N PRO A 221 -15.74 40.69 -3.85
CA PRO A 221 -15.76 41.42 -2.58
C PRO A 221 -14.54 41.12 -1.67
N ALA A 222 -13.85 40.00 -1.86
CA ALA A 222 -12.65 39.63 -1.12
C ALA A 222 -11.35 40.12 -1.77
N THR A 223 -11.42 40.82 -2.91
CA THR A 223 -10.24 41.33 -3.63
C THR A 223 -9.50 42.35 -2.77
N VAL A 224 -8.18 42.19 -2.63
CA VAL A 224 -7.29 43.02 -1.80
C VAL A 224 -6.15 43.67 -2.62
N ALA A 225 -5.89 43.17 -3.82
CA ALA A 225 -4.96 43.77 -4.77
C ALA A 225 -5.28 43.36 -6.22
N VAL A 226 -4.76 44.07 -7.17
CA VAL A 226 -4.59 43.68 -8.57
C VAL A 226 -3.10 43.58 -8.83
N ILE A 227 -2.62 42.52 -9.44
CA ILE A 227 -1.21 42.36 -9.77
C ILE A 227 -0.99 42.23 -11.27
N PHE A 228 0.22 42.61 -11.71
CA PHE A 228 0.69 42.44 -13.09
C PHE A 228 2.17 42.00 -13.06
N HIS A 229 2.61 41.32 -14.13
CA HIS A 229 4.01 40.88 -14.19
C HIS A 229 4.95 42.10 -14.34
N PRO A 230 6.06 42.21 -13.59
CA PRO A 230 6.98 43.35 -13.63
C PRO A 230 7.53 43.69 -15.03
N ASP A 231 7.66 42.67 -15.88
CA ASP A 231 8.14 42.83 -17.27
C ASP A 231 7.02 43.09 -18.30
N ASP A 232 5.76 43.16 -17.86
CA ASP A 232 4.65 43.47 -18.75
C ASP A 232 4.53 44.97 -18.98
N GLU A 233 5.08 45.43 -20.08
CA GLU A 233 5.10 46.85 -20.47
C GLU A 233 3.69 47.48 -20.54
N ARG A 234 2.65 46.69 -20.80
CA ARG A 234 1.26 47.19 -20.93
C ARG A 234 0.75 47.84 -19.65
N TYR A 235 1.24 47.39 -18.50
CA TYR A 235 0.72 47.74 -17.19
C TYR A 235 1.70 48.44 -16.26
N LYS A 236 2.94 48.68 -16.69
CA LYS A 236 3.95 49.39 -15.87
C LYS A 236 3.48 50.75 -15.39
N LYS A 237 2.69 51.44 -16.21
CA LYS A 237 2.07 52.75 -15.88
C LYS A 237 1.08 52.67 -14.71
N LEU A 238 0.57 51.49 -14.39
CA LEU A 238 -0.41 51.26 -13.32
C LEU A 238 0.23 51.04 -11.97
N ASN A 239 1.55 50.89 -11.91
CA ASN A 239 2.27 50.62 -10.65
C ASN A 239 2.02 51.73 -9.63
N GLY A 240 1.55 51.37 -8.47
CA GLY A 240 1.25 52.30 -7.38
C GLY A 240 -0.07 53.02 -7.47
N LEU A 241 -0.87 52.77 -8.55
CA LEU A 241 -2.24 53.25 -8.66
C LEU A 241 -3.21 52.27 -7.98
N HIS A 242 -4.49 52.61 -7.93
CA HIS A 242 -5.52 51.81 -7.28
C HIS A 242 -6.63 51.43 -8.26
N ALA A 243 -7.16 50.23 -8.08
CA ALA A 243 -8.33 49.75 -8.82
C ALA A 243 -9.58 49.81 -7.92
N VAL A 244 -10.70 50.21 -8.54
CA VAL A 244 -12.05 50.15 -7.96
C VAL A 244 -12.68 48.83 -8.38
N VAL A 245 -12.97 47.96 -7.43
CA VAL A 245 -13.46 46.59 -7.65
C VAL A 245 -15.00 46.58 -7.69
N PRO A 246 -15.64 46.17 -8.81
CA PRO A 246 -17.09 46.02 -8.82
C PRO A 246 -17.56 44.74 -8.14
N PRO A 247 -18.83 44.63 -7.75
CA PRO A 247 -19.86 45.67 -7.76
C PRO A 247 -19.89 46.52 -6.47
N GLU A 248 -19.06 46.17 -5.48
CA GLU A 248 -19.09 46.85 -4.16
C GLU A 248 -18.27 48.18 -4.14
N GLY A 249 -17.35 48.35 -5.06
CA GLY A 249 -16.60 49.59 -5.20
C GLY A 249 -15.41 49.75 -4.24
N GLN A 250 -14.94 48.67 -3.60
CA GLN A 250 -13.75 48.76 -2.76
C GLN A 250 -12.51 49.13 -3.58
N VAL A 251 -11.61 49.89 -2.98
CA VAL A 251 -10.38 50.37 -3.58
C VAL A 251 -9.20 49.52 -3.13
N VAL A 252 -8.43 48.99 -4.10
CA VAL A 252 -7.30 48.10 -3.84
C VAL A 252 -6.07 48.56 -4.66
N PRO A 253 -4.83 48.31 -4.16
CA PRO A 253 -3.62 48.72 -4.87
C PRO A 253 -3.38 47.86 -6.11
N ILE A 254 -2.72 48.44 -7.12
CA ILE A 254 -2.19 47.73 -8.31
C ILE A 254 -0.68 47.59 -8.12
N LEU A 255 -0.18 46.38 -8.11
CA LEU A 255 1.19 46.04 -7.69
C LEU A 255 1.89 45.12 -8.71
N PRO A 256 3.19 45.31 -8.97
CA PRO A 256 3.95 44.34 -9.74
C PRO A 256 4.24 43.06 -8.92
N HIS A 257 4.02 41.89 -9.54
CA HIS A 257 4.36 40.62 -8.91
C HIS A 257 4.60 39.54 -9.97
N ARG A 258 5.67 38.74 -9.80
CA ARG A 258 6.09 37.72 -10.78
C ARG A 258 5.12 36.56 -10.95
N ALA A 259 4.19 36.35 -10.02
CA ALA A 259 3.16 35.31 -10.13
C ALA A 259 2.10 35.63 -11.18
N ALA A 260 1.96 36.89 -11.66
CA ALA A 260 1.07 37.24 -12.73
C ALA A 260 1.61 36.68 -14.06
N ASN A 261 0.75 35.96 -14.81
CA ASN A 261 1.13 35.46 -16.13
C ASN A 261 0.63 36.38 -17.24
N PRO A 262 1.52 37.07 -17.98
CA PRO A 262 1.14 38.02 -19.06
C PRO A 262 0.33 37.38 -20.18
N LYS A 263 0.39 36.07 -20.34
CA LYS A 263 -0.27 35.30 -21.41
C LYS A 263 -1.61 34.70 -20.98
N TYR A 264 -1.99 34.80 -19.70
CA TYR A 264 -3.25 34.28 -19.20
C TYR A 264 -4.26 35.38 -18.97
N GLY A 265 -5.48 35.23 -19.52
CA GLY A 265 -6.54 36.25 -19.47
C GLY A 265 -6.07 37.57 -20.08
N THR A 266 -6.07 38.62 -19.27
CA THR A 266 -5.59 39.96 -19.69
C THR A 266 -4.14 40.24 -19.24
N GLY A 267 -3.55 39.35 -18.42
CA GLY A 267 -2.27 39.60 -17.74
C GLY A 267 -2.41 40.35 -16.43
N LEU A 268 -3.59 40.91 -16.14
CA LEU A 268 -3.94 41.45 -14.83
C LEU A 268 -4.67 40.37 -14.00
N VAL A 269 -4.26 40.21 -12.76
CA VAL A 269 -4.80 39.17 -11.86
C VAL A 269 -5.31 39.83 -10.57
N MET A 270 -6.57 39.60 -10.24
CA MET A 270 -7.07 39.97 -8.92
C MET A 270 -6.57 39.00 -7.87
N ILE A 271 -6.14 39.52 -6.76
CA ILE A 271 -5.75 38.76 -5.57
C ILE A 271 -6.86 38.86 -4.53
N SER A 272 -7.45 37.73 -4.22
CA SER A 272 -8.56 37.63 -3.28
C SER A 272 -8.15 36.89 -2.04
N THR A 273 -8.63 37.30 -0.90
CA THR A 273 -8.46 36.54 0.35
C THR A 273 -9.64 35.57 0.51
N PHE A 274 -9.52 34.29 0.30
CA PHE A 274 -8.42 33.43 -0.15
C PHE A 274 -8.95 32.62 -1.32
N GLY A 275 -8.54 32.95 -2.53
CA GLY A 275 -9.05 32.29 -3.73
C GLY A 275 -8.49 30.88 -3.89
N ASP A 276 -7.20 30.77 -3.67
CA ASP A 276 -6.45 29.53 -3.68
C ASP A 276 -5.19 29.65 -2.80
N THR A 277 -4.37 28.61 -2.74
CA THR A 277 -3.10 28.62 -1.99
C THR A 277 -2.10 29.63 -2.54
N ARG A 278 -2.14 29.95 -3.82
CA ARG A 278 -1.28 30.94 -4.48
C ARG A 278 -1.64 32.36 -4.04
N ASP A 279 -2.92 32.68 -3.98
CA ASP A 279 -3.42 33.95 -3.45
C ASP A 279 -2.95 34.16 -1.99
N LEU A 280 -3.00 33.11 -1.19
CA LEU A 280 -2.53 33.12 0.18
C LEU A 280 -1.04 33.48 0.30
N MET A 281 -0.18 32.90 -0.54
CA MET A 281 1.24 33.19 -0.58
C MET A 281 1.49 34.65 -0.93
N ILE A 282 0.82 35.17 -1.95
CA ILE A 282 0.94 36.55 -2.41
C ILE A 282 0.46 37.54 -1.33
N VAL A 283 -0.66 37.24 -0.65
CA VAL A 283 -1.18 38.03 0.46
C VAL A 283 -0.15 38.13 1.60
N ASN A 284 0.49 37.03 1.94
CA ASN A 284 1.52 37.01 2.98
C ASN A 284 2.81 37.73 2.54
N GLU A 285 3.28 37.52 1.32
CA GLU A 285 4.49 38.12 0.76
C GLU A 285 4.37 39.64 0.67
N LEU A 286 3.25 40.13 0.14
CA LEU A 286 2.97 41.55 -0.02
C LEU A 286 2.34 42.19 1.22
N LYS A 287 2.14 41.43 2.31
CA LYS A 287 1.50 41.90 3.56
C LYS A 287 0.14 42.61 3.30
N LEU A 288 -0.66 42.03 2.44
CA LEU A 288 -1.97 42.58 2.09
C LEU A 288 -3.00 42.38 3.22
N PRO A 289 -4.02 43.22 3.32
CA PRO A 289 -5.09 43.05 4.31
C PRO A 289 -5.91 41.79 4.01
N VAL A 290 -6.47 41.19 5.06
CA VAL A 290 -7.31 39.99 4.96
C VAL A 290 -8.79 40.41 5.02
N ARG A 291 -9.56 40.03 4.00
CA ARG A 291 -11.03 40.22 3.91
C ARG A 291 -11.74 38.87 3.89
N ILE A 292 -12.27 38.44 4.99
CA ILE A 292 -12.95 37.15 5.14
C ILE A 292 -14.43 37.34 4.76
N ILE A 293 -14.83 36.77 3.62
CA ILE A 293 -16.21 36.89 3.10
C ILE A 293 -16.99 35.57 3.12
N ILE A 294 -16.35 34.44 3.32
CA ILE A 294 -16.98 33.12 3.34
C ILE A 294 -16.95 32.57 4.76
N ASP A 295 -18.08 32.04 5.24
CA ASP A 295 -18.21 31.40 6.53
C ASP A 295 -17.90 29.89 6.48
N GLU A 296 -17.94 29.22 7.62
CA GLU A 296 -17.68 27.78 7.76
C GLU A 296 -18.69 26.89 7.00
N GLY A 297 -19.87 27.42 6.65
CA GLY A 297 -20.90 26.76 5.84
C GLY A 297 -20.75 26.98 4.35
N GLY A 298 -19.71 27.70 3.91
CA GLY A 298 -19.52 28.07 2.48
C GLY A 298 -20.50 29.12 1.99
N ARG A 299 -20.95 30.01 2.90
CA ARG A 299 -21.87 31.12 2.58
C ARG A 299 -21.16 32.46 2.68
N ILE A 300 -21.60 33.41 1.86
CA ILE A 300 -21.12 34.78 1.95
C ILE A 300 -21.64 35.39 3.26
N LYS A 301 -20.74 35.92 4.10
CA LYS A 301 -21.07 36.44 5.42
C LYS A 301 -21.12 37.96 5.53
N THR A 302 -20.65 38.68 4.51
CA THR A 302 -20.59 40.14 4.52
C THR A 302 -20.94 40.74 3.15
N GLY A 303 -21.45 41.96 3.14
CA GLY A 303 -21.74 42.68 1.90
C GLY A 303 -23.12 42.36 1.29
N ARG A 304 -23.29 42.76 0.05
CA ARG A 304 -24.58 42.70 -0.70
C ARG A 304 -25.09 41.26 -0.87
N TYR A 305 -24.23 40.26 -0.87
CA TYR A 305 -24.56 38.86 -1.18
C TYR A 305 -24.62 37.97 0.06
N THR A 306 -24.71 38.56 1.24
CA THR A 306 -24.75 37.82 2.53
C THR A 306 -25.84 36.76 2.54
N GLY A 307 -25.49 35.56 3.01
CA GLY A 307 -26.39 34.41 3.18
C GLY A 307 -26.47 33.49 1.96
N LEU A 308 -26.02 33.92 0.77
CA LEU A 308 -25.95 33.08 -0.41
C LEU A 308 -24.77 32.11 -0.27
N ASN A 309 -24.96 30.87 -0.75
CA ASN A 309 -23.81 29.97 -0.94
C ASN A 309 -22.92 30.46 -2.09
N VAL A 310 -21.70 29.95 -2.16
CA VAL A 310 -20.68 30.38 -3.16
C VAL A 310 -21.21 30.32 -4.60
N ARG A 311 -21.96 29.28 -4.96
CA ARG A 311 -22.52 29.11 -6.29
C ARG A 311 -23.62 30.11 -6.59
N GLU A 312 -24.56 30.27 -5.67
CA GLU A 312 -25.65 31.27 -5.79
C GLU A 312 -25.09 32.70 -5.87
N ALA A 313 -24.06 32.98 -5.05
CA ALA A 313 -23.37 34.27 -5.08
C ALA A 313 -22.71 34.53 -6.43
N ARG A 314 -22.04 33.54 -7.01
CA ARG A 314 -21.42 33.62 -8.35
C ARG A 314 -22.45 33.95 -9.41
N GLU A 315 -23.55 33.21 -9.44
CA GLU A 315 -24.64 33.44 -10.41
C GLU A 315 -25.24 34.84 -10.27
N ARG A 316 -25.44 35.29 -9.05
CA ARG A 316 -26.01 36.64 -8.78
C ARG A 316 -25.06 37.76 -9.15
N ILE A 317 -23.77 37.64 -8.79
CA ILE A 317 -22.75 38.64 -9.16
C ILE A 317 -22.61 38.74 -10.68
N ILE A 318 -22.59 37.64 -11.40
CA ILE A 318 -22.55 37.62 -12.86
C ILE A 318 -23.77 38.34 -13.43
N ALA A 319 -24.97 38.13 -12.92
CA ALA A 319 -26.17 38.78 -13.36
C ALA A 319 -26.12 40.31 -13.13
N ASP A 320 -25.65 40.72 -11.96
CA ASP A 320 -25.51 42.14 -11.62
C ASP A 320 -24.46 42.84 -12.50
N LEU A 321 -23.30 42.21 -12.72
CA LEU A 321 -22.24 42.71 -13.61
C LEU A 321 -22.71 42.84 -15.08
N LYS A 322 -23.52 41.90 -15.56
CA LYS A 322 -24.13 41.98 -16.88
C LYS A 322 -25.11 43.20 -16.98
N LYS A 323 -25.93 43.34 -15.97
CA LYS A 323 -26.91 44.48 -15.90
C LYS A 323 -26.21 45.84 -15.92
N ASP A 324 -25.08 45.94 -15.22
CA ASP A 324 -24.30 47.16 -15.08
C ASP A 324 -23.33 47.40 -16.25
N GLY A 325 -23.28 46.48 -17.24
CA GLY A 325 -22.38 46.57 -18.40
C GLY A 325 -20.90 46.34 -18.09
N LEU A 326 -20.59 45.74 -16.93
CA LEU A 326 -19.25 45.53 -16.45
C LEU A 326 -18.68 44.13 -16.79
N LEU A 327 -19.49 43.22 -17.26
CA LEU A 327 -19.07 41.93 -17.78
C LEU A 327 -18.97 42.01 -19.33
N ILE A 328 -17.73 42.04 -19.84
CA ILE A 328 -17.49 42.20 -21.27
C ILE A 328 -17.63 40.89 -22.03
N LYS A 329 -17.05 39.81 -21.49
CA LYS A 329 -16.93 38.53 -22.19
C LYS A 329 -16.91 37.39 -21.18
N GLN A 330 -17.38 36.23 -21.62
CA GLN A 330 -17.21 34.95 -20.91
C GLN A 330 -16.62 33.94 -21.89
N GLU A 331 -15.55 33.28 -21.50
CA GLU A 331 -14.93 32.17 -22.22
C GLU A 331 -15.13 30.87 -21.44
N ARG A 332 -15.59 29.84 -22.11
CA ARG A 332 -15.70 28.50 -21.51
C ARG A 332 -14.32 27.92 -21.24
N LEU A 333 -14.12 27.41 -20.06
CA LEU A 333 -12.86 26.88 -19.57
C LEU A 333 -13.09 25.60 -18.75
N VAL A 334 -12.22 24.62 -18.92
CA VAL A 334 -12.13 23.48 -18.02
C VAL A 334 -10.95 23.70 -17.10
N HIS A 335 -11.18 23.63 -15.81
CA HIS A 335 -10.11 23.76 -14.82
C HIS A 335 -10.26 22.79 -13.65
N ASN A 336 -9.17 22.55 -12.95
CA ASN A 336 -9.12 21.70 -11.79
C ASN A 336 -9.60 22.45 -10.54
N VAL A 337 -10.70 21.99 -9.95
CA VAL A 337 -11.25 22.51 -8.70
C VAL A 337 -10.81 21.61 -7.55
N PRO A 338 -10.21 22.18 -6.49
CA PRO A 338 -9.89 21.40 -5.31
C PRO A 338 -11.17 20.97 -4.58
N VAL A 339 -11.28 19.69 -4.28
CA VAL A 339 -12.43 19.08 -3.61
C VAL A 339 -11.99 18.26 -2.42
N CYS A 340 -12.86 18.14 -1.44
CA CYS A 340 -12.64 17.28 -0.29
C CYS A 340 -12.52 15.82 -0.74
N TRP A 341 -11.43 15.17 -0.38
CA TRP A 341 -11.14 13.78 -0.73
C TRP A 341 -12.28 12.81 -0.37
N ARG A 342 -13.04 13.12 0.66
CA ARG A 342 -14.06 12.24 1.21
C ARG A 342 -15.46 12.52 0.64
N CYS A 343 -15.93 13.76 0.69
CA CYS A 343 -17.30 14.10 0.28
C CYS A 343 -17.38 14.73 -1.12
N LYS A 344 -16.22 14.99 -1.77
CA LYS A 344 -16.10 15.60 -3.10
C LYS A 344 -16.71 17.01 -3.22
N THR A 345 -17.02 17.63 -2.10
CA THR A 345 -17.46 19.04 -2.08
C THR A 345 -16.28 19.96 -2.39
N PRO A 346 -16.43 21.00 -3.23
CA PRO A 346 -15.41 22.01 -3.41
C PRO A 346 -15.00 22.63 -2.07
N ILE A 347 -13.69 22.77 -1.87
CA ILE A 347 -13.13 23.35 -0.66
C ILE A 347 -13.02 24.86 -0.77
N GLU A 348 -13.06 25.52 0.36
CA GLU A 348 -12.78 26.93 0.51
C GLU A 348 -11.57 27.13 1.41
N ILE A 349 -10.91 28.28 1.31
CA ILE A 349 -9.87 28.66 2.25
C ILE A 349 -10.48 29.68 3.19
N ILE A 350 -10.57 29.35 4.48
CA ILE A 350 -11.11 30.24 5.51
C ILE A 350 -10.11 30.43 6.63
N VAL A 351 -10.23 31.52 7.38
CA VAL A 351 -9.40 31.72 8.58
C VAL A 351 -10.01 30.98 9.75
N THR A 352 -9.28 30.00 10.27
CA THR A 352 -9.66 29.20 11.42
C THR A 352 -8.52 29.14 12.43
N ARG A 353 -8.88 28.90 13.68
CA ARG A 353 -7.94 28.65 14.76
C ARG A 353 -7.72 27.15 14.90
N GLU A 354 -6.55 26.68 14.44
CA GLU A 354 -6.22 25.28 14.39
C GLU A 354 -4.87 25.00 15.09
N LEU A 355 -4.62 23.71 15.35
CA LEU A 355 -3.32 23.24 15.82
C LEU A 355 -2.49 22.78 14.62
N PHE A 356 -1.24 23.19 14.60
CA PHE A 356 -0.31 22.91 13.52
C PHE A 356 0.93 22.17 14.03
N VAL A 357 1.36 21.16 13.28
CA VAL A 357 2.67 20.52 13.45
C VAL A 357 3.64 21.21 12.50
N LYS A 358 4.79 21.64 13.01
CA LYS A 358 5.86 22.22 12.21
C LYS A 358 6.39 21.18 11.21
N GLN A 359 6.48 21.58 9.95
CA GLN A 359 7.04 20.74 8.89
C GLN A 359 7.81 21.53 7.85
N VAL A 360 7.38 22.73 7.49
CA VAL A 360 8.01 23.51 6.41
C VAL A 360 9.46 23.83 6.71
N GLU A 361 9.78 24.23 7.92
CA GLU A 361 11.17 24.52 8.36
C GLU A 361 12.08 23.29 8.45
N LEU A 362 11.49 22.07 8.38
CA LEU A 362 12.19 20.80 8.57
C LEU A 362 12.51 20.07 7.26
N LYS A 363 12.13 20.62 6.11
CA LYS A 363 12.23 19.98 4.80
C LYS A 363 13.61 19.38 4.49
N GLU A 364 14.66 20.16 4.68
CA GLU A 364 16.04 19.71 4.40
C GLU A 364 16.41 18.49 5.23
N LYS A 365 16.06 18.52 6.52
CA LYS A 365 16.33 17.41 7.42
C LYS A 365 15.54 16.17 7.08
N LEU A 366 14.28 16.33 6.70
CA LEU A 366 13.42 15.21 6.28
C LEU A 366 13.94 14.57 4.98
N ILE A 367 14.46 15.35 4.04
CA ILE A 367 15.10 14.85 2.82
C ILE A 367 16.35 14.03 3.13
N GLU A 368 17.22 14.51 4.05
CA GLU A 368 18.37 13.73 4.51
C GLU A 368 17.97 12.39 5.11
N LEU A 369 16.92 12.36 5.92
CA LEU A 369 16.41 11.15 6.55
C LEU A 369 15.79 10.21 5.51
N ALA A 370 15.04 10.72 4.54
CA ALA A 370 14.48 9.91 3.44
C ALA A 370 15.56 9.12 2.70
N ALA A 371 16.77 9.70 2.55
CA ALA A 371 17.91 9.02 1.93
C ALA A 371 18.45 7.81 2.74
N LYS A 372 18.18 7.75 4.05
CA LYS A 372 18.62 6.63 4.91
C LYS A 372 17.68 5.41 4.83
N MET A 373 16.46 5.58 4.33
CA MET A 373 15.51 4.49 4.18
C MET A 373 15.79 3.68 2.93
N ASP A 374 15.70 2.36 3.03
CA ASP A 374 15.89 1.41 1.94
C ASP A 374 14.55 1.11 1.25
N PHE A 375 14.32 1.77 0.11
CA PHE A 375 13.12 1.60 -0.69
C PHE A 375 13.22 0.39 -1.63
N LYS A 376 12.19 -0.41 -1.65
CA LYS A 376 12.00 -1.53 -2.59
C LYS A 376 10.68 -1.32 -3.36
N PRO A 377 10.73 -0.86 -4.61
CA PRO A 377 11.89 -0.49 -5.42
C PRO A 377 12.41 0.93 -5.10
N PRO A 378 13.70 1.22 -5.40
CA PRO A 378 14.37 2.45 -4.96
C PRO A 378 13.86 3.75 -5.58
N GLU A 379 13.26 3.71 -6.77
CA GLU A 379 12.76 4.89 -7.49
C GLU A 379 11.65 5.65 -6.74
N TYR A 380 10.88 4.98 -5.89
CA TYR A 380 9.82 5.62 -5.12
C TYR A 380 10.31 6.56 -4.01
N ARG A 381 11.58 6.49 -3.63
CA ARG A 381 12.17 7.50 -2.74
C ARG A 381 12.06 8.90 -3.31
N GLN A 382 12.22 9.05 -4.63
CA GLN A 382 12.11 10.35 -5.27
C GLN A 382 10.72 10.96 -5.13
N MET A 383 9.67 10.14 -5.18
CA MET A 383 8.30 10.61 -4.95
C MET A 383 8.11 11.22 -3.56
N LEU A 384 8.71 10.62 -2.53
CA LEU A 384 8.71 11.17 -1.17
C LEU A 384 9.49 12.49 -1.11
N ILE A 385 10.67 12.55 -1.71
CA ILE A 385 11.51 13.76 -1.73
C ILE A 385 10.79 14.91 -2.44
N ASP A 386 10.16 14.65 -3.57
CA ASP A 386 9.43 15.67 -4.33
C ASP A 386 8.23 16.19 -3.53
N TRP A 387 7.53 15.31 -2.82
CA TRP A 387 6.46 15.71 -1.91
C TRP A 387 6.97 16.64 -0.80
N ILE A 388 8.06 16.26 -0.12
CA ILE A 388 8.66 17.08 0.95
C ILE A 388 9.02 18.47 0.41
N LYS A 389 9.62 18.55 -0.78
CA LYS A 389 9.98 19.83 -1.41
C LYS A 389 8.76 20.71 -1.71
N SER A 390 7.64 20.10 -2.07
CA SER A 390 6.41 20.82 -2.45
C SER A 390 5.62 21.39 -1.28
N LEU A 391 5.93 21.02 -0.03
CA LEU A 391 5.19 21.48 1.14
C LEU A 391 5.38 22.99 1.39
N GLU A 392 4.29 23.70 1.58
CA GLU A 392 4.28 25.16 1.77
C GLU A 392 3.62 25.56 3.11
N LEU A 393 2.83 24.68 3.70
CA LEU A 393 2.10 24.91 4.94
C LEU A 393 2.51 23.92 6.01
N ASP A 394 2.44 24.34 7.28
CA ASP A 394 2.51 23.41 8.39
C ASP A 394 1.25 22.54 8.45
N TRP A 395 1.36 21.36 9.02
CA TRP A 395 0.30 20.37 9.03
C TRP A 395 -0.80 20.72 10.03
N PRO A 396 -2.03 21.08 9.60
CA PRO A 396 -3.16 21.28 10.51
C PRO A 396 -3.66 19.92 11.02
N VAL A 397 -3.52 19.66 12.31
CA VAL A 397 -3.83 18.35 12.91
C VAL A 397 -5.15 18.32 13.66
N SER A 398 -5.80 19.45 13.90
CA SER A 398 -7.11 19.50 14.55
C SER A 398 -8.24 19.33 13.53
N ARG A 399 -9.29 18.59 13.93
CA ARG A 399 -10.49 18.35 13.13
C ARG A 399 -11.73 18.58 13.98
N ARG A 400 -12.75 19.16 13.40
CA ARG A 400 -14.03 19.40 14.04
C ARG A 400 -15.01 18.26 13.79
N ARG A 401 -14.58 17.06 14.13
CA ARG A 401 -15.34 15.81 14.01
C ARG A 401 -15.38 15.12 15.36
N TYR A 402 -15.95 13.90 15.42
CA TYR A 402 -16.23 13.24 16.69
C TYR A 402 -15.55 11.89 16.89
N TYR A 403 -15.58 11.02 15.88
CA TYR A 403 -15.07 9.65 16.06
C TYR A 403 -13.58 9.55 15.68
N ALA A 404 -12.74 10.13 16.47
CA ALA A 404 -11.29 10.05 16.38
C ALA A 404 -10.69 10.32 17.75
N THR A 405 -9.38 10.24 17.87
CA THR A 405 -8.67 10.53 19.10
C THR A 405 -8.83 12.01 19.47
N GLU A 406 -9.28 12.26 20.66
CA GLU A 406 -9.51 13.60 21.19
C GLU A 406 -8.18 14.33 21.43
N ILE A 407 -8.17 15.63 21.19
CA ILE A 407 -7.02 16.49 21.49
C ILE A 407 -7.00 16.74 23.00
N PRO A 408 -5.94 16.36 23.73
CA PRO A 408 -5.87 16.49 25.19
C PRO A 408 -5.53 17.92 25.59
N LEU A 409 -6.48 18.85 25.36
CA LEU A 409 -6.30 20.28 25.55
C LEU A 409 -7.52 20.90 26.24
N TRP A 410 -7.28 21.79 27.17
CA TRP A 410 -8.28 22.63 27.80
C TRP A 410 -7.95 24.11 27.58
N TRP A 411 -8.99 24.92 27.52
CA TRP A 411 -8.92 26.35 27.36
C TRP A 411 -9.17 27.04 28.71
N CYS A 412 -8.25 27.90 29.10
CA CYS A 412 -8.53 28.85 30.15
C CYS A 412 -9.10 30.12 29.50
N VAL A 413 -10.40 30.35 29.64
CA VAL A 413 -11.12 31.50 29.10
C VAL A 413 -11.16 32.58 30.12
N LYS A 414 -10.44 33.67 29.91
CA LYS A 414 -10.38 34.82 30.84
C LYS A 414 -11.59 35.73 30.65
N ARG A 415 -11.81 36.62 31.63
CA ARG A 415 -12.94 37.58 31.64
C ARG A 415 -12.92 38.55 30.47
N ASP A 416 -11.75 38.86 29.91
CA ASP A 416 -11.59 39.68 28.69
C ASP A 416 -11.86 38.92 27.38
N GLY A 417 -12.24 37.66 27.46
CA GLY A 417 -12.50 36.81 26.31
C GLY A 417 -11.24 36.16 25.72
N SER A 418 -10.05 36.47 26.24
CA SER A 418 -8.82 35.77 25.77
C SER A 418 -8.82 34.32 26.22
N LYS A 419 -8.23 33.45 25.36
CA LYS A 419 -8.16 32.01 25.58
C LYS A 419 -6.70 31.55 25.61
N MET A 420 -6.33 30.86 26.68
CA MET A 420 -5.01 30.25 26.81
C MET A 420 -5.14 28.73 26.75
N PRO A 421 -4.40 28.04 25.85
CA PRO A 421 -4.42 26.58 25.78
C PRO A 421 -3.57 25.99 26.93
N ILE A 422 -4.08 24.94 27.56
CA ILE A 422 -3.41 24.18 28.61
C ILE A 422 -3.43 22.72 28.24
N VAL A 423 -2.23 22.15 28.06
CA VAL A 423 -2.01 20.73 27.78
C VAL A 423 -1.47 20.04 29.03
N PRO A 424 -2.08 18.92 29.46
CA PRO A 424 -1.63 18.21 30.67
C PRO A 424 -0.26 17.56 30.43
N LYS A 425 0.37 17.03 31.47
CA LYS A 425 1.67 16.34 31.39
C LYS A 425 1.58 14.89 30.85
N GLY A 426 0.37 14.35 30.78
CA GLY A 426 0.12 12.99 30.31
C GLY A 426 -0.18 12.01 31.45
N GLY A 427 -0.13 10.71 31.14
CA GLY A 427 -0.31 9.63 32.10
C GLY A 427 -1.63 8.88 32.01
N ARG A 428 -2.61 9.36 31.27
CA ARG A 428 -3.90 8.69 30.99
C ARG A 428 -4.46 9.11 29.64
N TYR A 429 -5.56 8.45 29.22
CA TYR A 429 -6.38 8.87 28.11
C TYR A 429 -7.33 10.00 28.55
N TYR A 430 -7.38 11.08 27.79
CA TYR A 430 -8.17 12.26 28.07
C TYR A 430 -9.28 12.45 27.03
N ARG A 431 -10.49 12.84 27.49
CA ARG A 431 -11.62 13.21 26.65
C ARG A 431 -12.15 14.58 27.09
N PRO A 432 -11.48 15.67 26.67
CA PRO A 432 -11.76 17.02 27.24
C PRO A 432 -13.21 17.48 27.07
N TRP A 433 -13.92 16.99 26.05
CA TRP A 433 -15.31 17.31 25.78
C TRP A 433 -16.29 16.76 26.86
N ILE A 434 -15.88 15.78 27.66
CA ILE A 434 -16.72 15.14 28.70
C ILE A 434 -15.99 14.97 30.05
N ASP A 435 -14.66 14.81 30.07
CA ASP A 435 -13.91 14.57 31.29
C ASP A 435 -13.73 15.87 32.07
N GLN A 436 -13.72 15.76 33.39
CA GLN A 436 -13.31 16.86 34.26
C GLN A 436 -11.84 17.19 34.02
N PRO A 437 -11.47 18.49 34.03
CA PRO A 437 -10.08 18.87 33.83
C PRO A 437 -9.18 18.30 34.94
N PRO A 438 -7.98 17.81 34.62
CA PRO A 438 -7.00 17.39 35.61
C PRO A 438 -6.63 18.53 36.60
N GLU A 439 -6.17 18.19 37.80
CA GLU A 439 -5.77 19.18 38.82
C GLU A 439 -4.68 20.13 38.29
N GLU A 440 -3.73 19.64 37.52
CA GLU A 440 -2.71 20.49 36.90
C GLU A 440 -3.29 21.55 35.94
N VAL A 441 -4.36 21.20 35.22
CA VAL A 441 -5.07 22.14 34.35
C VAL A 441 -5.83 23.16 35.16
N LYS A 442 -6.50 22.72 36.24
CA LYS A 442 -7.20 23.62 37.18
C LYS A 442 -6.24 24.63 37.83
N ASN A 443 -5.08 24.15 38.26
CA ASN A 443 -4.06 24.99 38.90
C ASN A 443 -3.42 25.99 37.90
N ALA A 444 -3.35 25.66 36.61
CA ALA A 444 -2.82 26.55 35.59
C ALA A 444 -3.81 27.68 35.17
N CYS A 445 -5.12 27.50 35.44
CA CYS A 445 -6.16 28.47 35.09
C CYS A 445 -6.63 29.21 36.37
N VAL A 446 -5.89 30.22 36.81
CA VAL A 446 -6.15 30.89 38.08
C VAL A 446 -7.34 31.86 38.02
N ASP A 447 -7.53 32.57 36.90
CA ASP A 447 -8.52 33.67 36.77
C ASP A 447 -9.45 33.49 35.55
N GLY A 448 -9.84 32.26 35.24
CA GLY A 448 -10.67 31.96 34.07
C GLY A 448 -11.60 30.78 34.25
N GLU A 449 -12.46 30.58 33.28
CA GLU A 449 -13.30 29.41 33.16
C GLU A 449 -12.58 28.36 32.32
N ILE A 450 -12.58 27.10 32.76
CA ILE A 450 -11.93 25.99 32.03
C ILE A 450 -12.94 25.34 31.12
N GLN A 451 -12.60 25.27 29.81
CA GLN A 451 -13.39 24.61 28.80
C GLN A 451 -12.54 23.52 28.12
N GLY A 452 -13.06 22.29 28.04
CA GLY A 452 -12.42 21.20 27.29
C GLY A 452 -12.48 21.46 25.80
N ASP A 453 -11.41 21.14 25.09
CA ASP A 453 -11.43 21.18 23.62
C ASP A 453 -12.35 20.07 23.07
N ALA A 454 -13.20 20.42 22.11
CA ALA A 454 -14.14 19.47 21.50
C ALA A 454 -13.60 18.81 20.23
N ARG A 455 -12.46 19.27 19.74
CA ARG A 455 -11.85 18.78 18.49
C ARG A 455 -11.15 17.42 18.68
N VAL A 456 -10.93 16.77 17.56
CA VAL A 456 -10.20 15.50 17.47
C VAL A 456 -9.02 15.66 16.52
N PHE A 457 -8.11 14.70 16.53
CA PHE A 457 -7.00 14.70 15.58
C PHE A 457 -7.43 14.30 14.16
N ASP A 458 -6.67 14.78 13.20
CA ASP A 458 -6.54 14.15 11.89
C ASP A 458 -6.17 12.67 12.06
N THR A 459 -6.84 11.79 11.34
CA THR A 459 -6.58 10.33 11.43
C THR A 459 -5.15 9.94 11.05
N TRP A 460 -4.51 10.71 10.19
CA TRP A 460 -3.08 10.53 9.90
C TRP A 460 -2.19 10.78 11.11
N PHE A 461 -2.66 11.54 12.08
CA PHE A 461 -1.95 11.73 13.34
C PHE A 461 -1.92 10.46 14.18
N ASP A 462 -2.99 9.67 14.16
CA ASP A 462 -3.05 8.35 14.79
C ASP A 462 -2.18 7.33 14.03
N SER A 463 -2.43 7.17 12.73
CA SER A 463 -1.77 6.13 11.94
C SER A 463 -0.28 6.38 11.69
N SER A 464 0.19 7.62 11.77
CA SER A 464 1.62 7.98 11.60
C SER A 464 2.54 7.48 12.71
N ILE A 465 2.02 6.89 13.79
CA ILE A 465 2.78 6.24 14.86
C ILE A 465 2.56 4.72 14.92
N SER A 466 1.98 4.14 13.88
CA SER A 466 1.73 2.69 13.79
C SER A 466 3.00 1.85 13.96
N TRP A 467 4.14 2.32 13.44
CA TRP A 467 5.45 1.70 13.60
C TRP A 467 5.89 1.57 15.07
N MET A 468 5.51 2.50 15.93
CA MET A 468 5.73 2.41 17.38
C MET A 468 4.82 1.34 17.98
N TYR A 469 3.54 1.36 17.63
CA TYR A 469 2.56 0.39 18.13
C TYR A 469 2.90 -1.03 17.69
N ALA A 470 3.19 -1.23 16.40
CA ALA A 470 3.60 -2.53 15.86
C ALA A 470 4.89 -3.06 16.50
N SER A 471 5.81 -2.19 16.90
CA SER A 471 7.08 -2.54 17.55
C SER A 471 6.94 -2.81 19.06
N GLY A 472 5.70 -2.80 19.60
CA GLY A 472 5.46 -3.04 21.00
C GLY A 472 5.93 -1.91 21.93
N PHE A 473 5.88 -0.67 21.47
CA PHE A 473 6.16 0.53 22.29
C PHE A 473 5.21 0.61 23.50
N THR A 474 4.02 0.05 23.37
CA THR A 474 3.10 -0.21 24.47
C THR A 474 3.53 -1.47 25.26
N LYS A 475 2.70 -1.98 26.12
CA LYS A 475 3.05 -3.10 27.03
C LYS A 475 3.13 -4.48 26.34
N ARG A 476 2.77 -4.61 25.04
CA ARG A 476 2.55 -5.93 24.41
C ARG A 476 3.80 -6.81 24.34
N PHE A 477 4.93 -6.27 23.81
CA PHE A 477 6.16 -7.05 23.63
C PHE A 477 7.41 -6.43 24.24
N ASN A 478 7.42 -5.14 24.49
CA ASN A 478 8.56 -4.37 25.02
C ASN A 478 9.87 -4.61 24.23
N VAL A 479 9.77 -4.56 22.90
CA VAL A 479 10.92 -4.82 22.00
C VAL A 479 11.33 -3.60 21.19
N PHE A 480 10.67 -2.45 21.38
CA PHE A 480 10.89 -1.25 20.60
C PHE A 480 12.38 -0.88 20.48
N ASP A 481 13.10 -0.82 21.60
CA ASP A 481 14.52 -0.44 21.61
C ASP A 481 15.43 -1.47 20.90
N LYS A 482 14.95 -2.70 20.69
CA LYS A 482 15.70 -3.76 19.99
C LYS A 482 15.51 -3.72 18.48
N VAL A 483 14.38 -3.22 18.00
CA VAL A 483 13.99 -3.27 16.58
C VAL A 483 14.05 -1.92 15.87
N TYR A 484 13.86 -0.82 16.61
CA TYR A 484 13.83 0.53 16.06
C TYR A 484 15.21 1.06 15.73
N PRO A 485 15.44 1.65 14.55
CA PRO A 485 14.57 1.59 13.36
C PRO A 485 14.97 0.46 12.39
N HIS A 486 16.02 -0.31 12.71
CA HIS A 486 16.78 -1.15 11.77
C HIS A 486 16.07 -2.44 11.36
N SER A 487 15.15 -2.93 12.17
CA SER A 487 14.44 -4.21 11.96
C SER A 487 12.94 -4.01 11.75
N ILE A 488 12.55 -2.89 11.15
CA ILE A 488 11.16 -2.57 10.83
C ILE A 488 11.03 -2.33 9.33
N MET A 489 10.02 -2.97 8.73
CA MET A 489 9.60 -2.75 7.34
C MET A 489 8.22 -2.11 7.31
N ARG A 490 8.06 -1.04 6.53
CA ARG A 490 6.79 -0.46 6.15
C ARG A 490 6.40 -0.95 4.75
N PRO A 491 5.48 -1.93 4.65
CA PRO A 491 4.87 -2.26 3.38
C PRO A 491 3.66 -1.35 3.13
N GLN A 492 3.56 -0.78 1.95
CA GLN A 492 2.44 0.08 1.57
C GLN A 492 2.33 0.30 0.06
N GLY A 493 1.19 0.81 -0.39
CA GLY A 493 1.02 1.30 -1.75
C GLY A 493 1.71 2.64 -2.00
N TYR A 494 1.99 2.95 -3.26
CA TYR A 494 2.56 4.25 -3.66
C TYR A 494 1.56 5.41 -3.44
N ASP A 495 0.27 5.11 -3.40
CA ASP A 495 -0.83 6.07 -3.23
C ASP A 495 -0.82 6.79 -1.88
N ILE A 496 -0.16 6.20 -0.87
CA ILE A 496 -0.07 6.77 0.48
C ILE A 496 1.36 7.18 0.89
N ILE A 497 2.25 7.38 -0.07
CA ILE A 497 3.61 7.92 0.17
C ILE A 497 3.55 9.35 0.72
N ARG A 498 2.64 10.17 0.20
CA ARG A 498 2.45 11.57 0.61
C ARG A 498 1.73 11.74 1.94
N THR A 499 1.10 10.70 2.43
CA THR A 499 0.34 10.66 3.67
C THR A 499 1.02 9.79 4.72
N TRP A 500 0.70 8.52 4.77
CA TRP A 500 1.12 7.62 5.83
C TRP A 500 2.65 7.50 5.96
N LEU A 501 3.37 7.36 4.84
CA LEU A 501 4.83 7.30 4.86
C LEU A 501 5.44 8.64 5.29
N TYR A 502 5.01 9.73 4.68
CA TYR A 502 5.53 11.06 4.98
C TYR A 502 5.28 11.45 6.44
N TYR A 503 4.04 11.31 6.91
CA TYR A 503 3.72 11.65 8.30
C TYR A 503 4.43 10.74 9.30
N SER A 504 4.66 9.48 8.96
CA SER A 504 5.49 8.59 9.80
C SER A 504 6.93 9.09 9.90
N LEU A 505 7.53 9.53 8.79
CA LEU A 505 8.87 10.12 8.77
C LEU A 505 8.93 11.40 9.62
N LEU A 506 7.99 12.32 9.41
CA LEU A 506 7.89 13.55 10.19
C LEU A 506 7.78 13.27 11.69
N ARG A 507 6.85 12.36 12.07
CA ARG A 507 6.62 12.01 13.48
C ARG A 507 7.84 11.34 14.12
N ALA A 508 8.50 10.44 13.40
CA ALA A 508 9.70 9.78 13.90
C ALA A 508 10.85 10.77 14.11
N TYR A 509 11.04 11.67 13.17
CA TYR A 509 12.04 12.73 13.35
C TYR A 509 11.74 13.62 14.57
N LEU A 510 10.51 14.07 14.70
CA LEU A 510 10.11 14.93 15.82
C LEU A 510 10.21 14.22 17.18
N LEU A 511 9.86 12.94 17.26
CA LEU A 511 9.85 12.16 18.50
C LEU A 511 11.23 11.60 18.87
N HIS A 512 12.01 11.13 17.90
CA HIS A 512 13.23 10.35 18.11
C HIS A 512 14.46 10.89 17.37
N GLY A 513 14.30 11.84 16.47
CA GLY A 513 15.42 12.45 15.70
C GLY A 513 15.96 11.57 14.56
N ASP A 514 15.26 10.48 14.20
CA ASP A 514 15.69 9.53 13.18
C ASP A 514 14.50 9.06 12.30
N ILE A 515 14.76 8.14 11.38
CA ILE A 515 13.77 7.48 10.52
C ILE A 515 12.84 6.57 11.34
N PRO A 516 11.60 6.35 10.90
CA PRO A 516 10.68 5.47 11.62
C PRO A 516 10.99 3.98 11.43
N PHE A 517 11.53 3.62 10.28
CA PHE A 517 11.83 2.26 9.86
C PHE A 517 12.91 2.26 8.77
N LYS A 518 13.72 1.21 8.75
CA LYS A 518 14.80 1.06 7.76
C LYS A 518 14.28 0.74 6.37
N TYR A 519 13.25 -0.14 6.26
CA TYR A 519 12.80 -0.70 5.00
C TYR A 519 11.42 -0.17 4.61
N VAL A 520 11.28 0.18 3.32
CA VAL A 520 10.00 0.60 2.72
C VAL A 520 9.73 -0.27 1.50
N ARG A 521 8.69 -1.10 1.58
CA ARG A 521 8.25 -1.94 0.46
C ARG A 521 7.04 -1.30 -0.21
N ILE A 522 7.18 -0.91 -1.46
CA ILE A 522 6.11 -0.28 -2.23
C ILE A 522 5.43 -1.28 -3.16
N ASN A 523 4.12 -1.37 -3.07
CA ASN A 523 3.26 -2.08 -4.02
C ASN A 523 2.45 -1.09 -4.87
N GLY A 524 1.96 -1.57 -6.02
CA GLY A 524 1.04 -0.83 -6.86
C GLY A 524 -0.42 -0.95 -6.40
N MET A 525 -1.32 -0.50 -7.25
CA MET A 525 -2.77 -0.57 -7.04
C MET A 525 -3.37 -1.85 -7.62
N GLY A 526 -4.42 -2.35 -6.98
CA GLY A 526 -5.21 -3.45 -7.52
C GLY A 526 -6.18 -2.97 -8.60
N LEU A 527 -6.06 -3.55 -9.79
CA LEU A 527 -6.88 -3.21 -10.94
C LEU A 527 -7.84 -4.36 -11.28
N ASP A 528 -9.00 -4.04 -11.84
CA ASP A 528 -9.94 -5.02 -12.39
C ASP A 528 -9.42 -5.65 -13.70
N GLU A 529 -10.20 -6.55 -14.31
CA GLU A 529 -9.83 -7.20 -15.58
C GLU A 529 -9.61 -6.22 -16.75
N ARG A 530 -10.21 -5.02 -16.67
CA ARG A 530 -10.07 -3.97 -17.69
C ARG A 530 -8.87 -3.06 -17.46
N GLY A 531 -8.21 -3.20 -16.30
CA GLY A 531 -7.10 -2.33 -15.92
C GLY A 531 -7.53 -1.05 -15.22
N GLU A 532 -8.76 -0.99 -14.69
CA GLU A 532 -9.24 0.12 -13.88
C GLU A 532 -9.12 -0.17 -12.38
N ALA A 533 -8.77 0.84 -11.59
CA ALA A 533 -8.72 0.71 -10.15
C ALA A 533 -10.08 0.29 -9.59
N MET A 534 -10.08 -0.70 -8.70
CA MET A 534 -11.30 -1.20 -8.07
C MET A 534 -11.82 -0.20 -7.05
N HIS A 535 -13.05 0.30 -7.26
CA HIS A 535 -13.76 1.17 -6.33
C HIS A 535 -15.21 0.73 -6.20
N LYS A 536 -15.75 0.72 -4.97
CA LYS A 536 -17.16 0.38 -4.73
C LYS A 536 -18.13 1.27 -5.50
N SER A 537 -17.81 2.56 -5.62
CA SER A 537 -18.63 3.52 -6.37
C SER A 537 -18.70 3.23 -7.87
N LYS A 538 -17.74 2.51 -8.42
CA LYS A 538 -17.71 2.08 -9.84
C LYS A 538 -18.37 0.72 -10.07
N GLY A 539 -18.68 -0.03 -9.01
CA GLY A 539 -19.27 -1.36 -9.11
C GLY A 539 -18.34 -2.44 -9.70
N ASN A 540 -17.04 -2.18 -9.75
CA ASN A 540 -16.03 -3.07 -10.34
C ASN A 540 -15.18 -3.83 -9.30
N VAL A 541 -15.59 -3.85 -8.05
CA VAL A 541 -14.90 -4.60 -7.00
C VAL A 541 -15.22 -6.09 -7.07
N ILE A 542 -14.20 -6.91 -6.79
CA ILE A 542 -14.31 -8.36 -6.74
C ILE A 542 -14.13 -8.78 -5.28
N ASP A 543 -15.18 -9.43 -4.72
CA ASP A 543 -15.13 -10.00 -3.37
C ASP A 543 -13.97 -11.02 -3.28
N LEU A 544 -13.14 -10.90 -2.26
CA LEU A 544 -11.99 -11.79 -2.05
C LEU A 544 -12.41 -13.27 -1.99
N LEU A 545 -13.53 -13.56 -1.31
CA LEU A 545 -13.97 -14.94 -1.12
C LEU A 545 -14.48 -15.60 -2.40
N ALA A 546 -14.96 -14.83 -3.38
CA ALA A 546 -15.49 -15.40 -4.63
C ALA A 546 -14.44 -16.27 -5.36
N PRO A 547 -13.25 -15.78 -5.74
CA PRO A 547 -12.23 -16.63 -6.35
C PRO A 547 -11.62 -17.63 -5.38
N VAL A 548 -11.51 -17.31 -4.09
CA VAL A 548 -10.93 -18.21 -3.07
C VAL A 548 -11.80 -19.47 -2.90
N GLU A 549 -13.11 -19.33 -2.85
CA GLU A 549 -14.04 -20.45 -2.74
C GLU A 549 -14.13 -21.27 -4.04
N LYS A 550 -14.02 -20.61 -5.19
CA LYS A 550 -14.08 -21.25 -6.52
C LYS A 550 -12.83 -22.02 -6.90
N TYR A 551 -11.65 -21.45 -6.65
CA TYR A 551 -10.37 -21.98 -7.13
C TYR A 551 -9.44 -22.47 -6.00
N GLY A 552 -9.70 -22.09 -4.77
CA GLY A 552 -8.83 -22.32 -3.63
C GLY A 552 -7.92 -21.15 -3.28
N ALA A 553 -7.55 -21.06 -2.01
CA ALA A 553 -6.73 -19.97 -1.48
C ALA A 553 -5.34 -19.96 -2.13
N ASP A 554 -4.70 -21.13 -2.29
CA ASP A 554 -3.36 -21.22 -2.91
C ASP A 554 -3.35 -20.74 -4.36
N ALA A 555 -4.41 -21.03 -5.14
CA ALA A 555 -4.54 -20.56 -6.52
C ALA A 555 -4.62 -19.02 -6.60
N VAL A 556 -5.37 -18.40 -5.71
CA VAL A 556 -5.48 -16.94 -5.64
C VAL A 556 -4.20 -16.30 -5.11
N ARG A 557 -3.50 -16.96 -4.18
CA ARG A 557 -2.17 -16.52 -3.70
C ARG A 557 -1.12 -16.61 -4.81
N PHE A 558 -1.17 -17.65 -5.63
CA PHE A 558 -0.33 -17.77 -6.83
C PHE A 558 -0.50 -16.56 -7.75
N TRP A 559 -1.73 -16.19 -8.06
CA TRP A 559 -2.02 -14.99 -8.83
C TRP A 559 -1.47 -13.72 -8.16
N ALA A 560 -1.71 -13.54 -6.86
CA ALA A 560 -1.24 -12.37 -6.12
C ALA A 560 0.28 -12.20 -6.23
N ALA A 561 1.05 -13.29 -6.12
CA ALA A 561 2.49 -13.27 -6.29
C ALA A 561 2.91 -13.04 -7.75
N ALA A 562 2.28 -13.75 -8.70
CA ALA A 562 2.61 -13.66 -10.13
C ALA A 562 2.31 -12.28 -10.74
N ALA A 563 1.33 -11.55 -10.21
CA ALA A 563 1.02 -10.18 -10.59
C ALA A 563 1.73 -9.13 -9.72
N GLY A 564 2.32 -9.53 -8.60
CA GLY A 564 2.79 -8.68 -7.51
C GLY A 564 4.19 -8.10 -7.69
N ARG A 565 4.55 -7.61 -8.87
CA ARG A 565 5.82 -6.94 -9.10
C ARG A 565 5.94 -5.68 -8.23
N LEU A 566 7.08 -5.51 -7.56
CA LEU A 566 7.33 -4.35 -6.71
C LEU A 566 7.08 -3.03 -7.46
N GLY A 567 6.31 -2.15 -6.84
CA GLY A 567 6.00 -0.81 -7.36
C GLY A 567 5.04 -0.76 -8.55
N SER A 568 4.61 -1.90 -9.08
CA SER A 568 3.72 -1.96 -10.24
C SER A 568 2.29 -2.33 -9.84
N ASP A 569 1.33 -1.81 -10.59
CA ASP A 569 -0.08 -2.19 -10.44
C ASP A 569 -0.28 -3.66 -10.76
N TYR A 570 -1.19 -4.32 -10.07
CA TYR A 570 -1.53 -5.72 -10.27
C TYR A 570 -2.96 -5.86 -10.76
N ARG A 571 -3.07 -6.46 -11.94
CA ARG A 571 -4.35 -6.64 -12.61
C ARG A 571 -4.95 -8.00 -12.25
N TYR A 572 -6.22 -8.01 -11.86
CA TYR A 572 -6.97 -9.24 -11.67
C TYR A 572 -7.04 -10.02 -12.98
N ASN A 573 -6.67 -11.30 -12.92
CA ASN A 573 -6.66 -12.18 -14.08
C ASN A 573 -7.06 -13.60 -13.67
N GLU A 574 -8.29 -13.97 -14.00
CA GLU A 574 -8.84 -15.28 -13.66
C GLU A 574 -8.09 -16.45 -14.33
N ASN A 575 -7.50 -16.23 -15.50
CA ASN A 575 -6.70 -17.25 -16.16
C ASN A 575 -5.42 -17.59 -15.39
N VAL A 576 -4.77 -16.59 -14.80
CA VAL A 576 -3.60 -16.81 -13.93
C VAL A 576 -4.00 -17.54 -12.65
N ILE A 577 -5.19 -17.27 -12.11
CA ILE A 577 -5.73 -18.02 -10.96
C ILE A 577 -5.96 -19.50 -11.34
N LYS A 578 -6.48 -19.77 -12.54
CA LYS A 578 -6.66 -21.15 -13.06
C LYS A 578 -5.33 -21.87 -13.21
N GLU A 579 -4.28 -21.19 -13.72
CA GLU A 579 -2.91 -21.71 -13.75
C GLU A 579 -2.43 -22.07 -12.34
N GLY A 580 -2.70 -21.21 -11.37
CA GLY A 580 -2.41 -21.48 -9.95
C GLY A 580 -3.10 -22.74 -9.44
N LYS A 581 -4.38 -22.96 -9.80
CA LYS A 581 -5.12 -24.17 -9.47
C LYS A 581 -4.51 -25.43 -10.10
N GLU A 582 -4.09 -25.34 -11.37
CA GLU A 582 -3.39 -26.42 -12.04
C GLU A 582 -2.04 -26.69 -11.37
N PHE A 583 -1.34 -25.65 -10.94
CA PHE A 583 -0.08 -25.79 -10.22
C PHE A 583 -0.25 -26.47 -8.85
N VAL A 584 -1.32 -26.18 -8.12
CA VAL A 584 -1.68 -26.94 -6.90
C VAL A 584 -1.82 -28.44 -7.22
N THR A 585 -2.52 -28.78 -8.30
CA THR A 585 -2.67 -30.17 -8.74
C THR A 585 -1.32 -30.78 -9.10
N LYS A 586 -0.45 -30.03 -9.76
CA LYS A 586 0.90 -30.50 -10.12
C LYS A 586 1.75 -30.79 -8.89
N LEU A 587 1.76 -29.87 -7.91
CA LEU A 587 2.46 -30.05 -6.63
C LEU A 587 1.96 -31.28 -5.87
N TRP A 588 0.65 -31.49 -5.88
CA TRP A 588 0.04 -32.69 -5.27
C TRP A 588 0.50 -33.98 -5.96
N ASN A 589 0.49 -34.02 -7.29
CA ASN A 589 0.90 -35.20 -8.05
C ASN A 589 2.40 -35.49 -7.94
N ILE A 590 3.25 -34.47 -7.93
CA ILE A 590 4.69 -34.61 -7.68
C ILE A 590 4.89 -35.28 -6.32
N SER A 591 4.19 -34.80 -5.29
CA SER A 591 4.32 -35.34 -3.93
C SER A 591 3.85 -36.79 -3.86
N ARG A 592 2.75 -37.14 -4.52
CA ARG A 592 2.29 -38.54 -4.61
C ARG A 592 3.34 -39.45 -5.22
N PHE A 593 3.98 -38.97 -6.29
CA PHE A 593 5.04 -39.72 -6.95
C PHE A 593 6.26 -39.92 -6.02
N VAL A 594 6.80 -38.83 -5.45
CA VAL A 594 7.98 -38.90 -4.57
C VAL A 594 7.71 -39.77 -3.34
N LEU A 595 6.57 -39.60 -2.68
CA LEU A 595 6.19 -40.31 -1.47
C LEU A 595 5.81 -41.79 -1.73
N SER A 596 5.71 -42.23 -2.99
CA SER A 596 5.55 -43.64 -3.33
C SER A 596 6.83 -44.44 -3.16
N PHE A 597 7.96 -43.80 -3.00
CA PHE A 597 9.26 -44.43 -2.70
C PHE A 597 9.59 -44.29 -1.22
N GLU A 598 10.42 -45.21 -0.72
CA GLU A 598 11.02 -45.08 0.60
C GLU A 598 12.20 -44.09 0.57
N GLU A 599 12.20 -43.13 1.48
CA GLU A 599 13.27 -42.13 1.55
C GLU A 599 14.59 -42.76 1.94
N PRO A 600 15.69 -42.67 1.15
CA PRO A 600 16.99 -43.21 1.51
C PRO A 600 17.54 -42.55 2.76
N ALA A 601 18.07 -43.36 3.67
CA ALA A 601 18.58 -42.88 4.96
C ALA A 601 19.87 -42.05 4.85
N ALA A 602 20.65 -42.26 3.78
CA ALA A 602 21.91 -41.55 3.56
C ALA A 602 22.07 -41.12 2.10
N LYS A 603 22.89 -40.11 1.88
CA LYS A 603 23.22 -39.60 0.54
C LYS A 603 24.05 -40.65 -0.21
N PRO A 604 23.56 -41.20 -1.33
CA PRO A 604 24.29 -42.13 -2.16
C PRO A 604 25.33 -41.43 -3.08
N LEU A 605 26.11 -42.18 -3.84
CA LEU A 605 26.89 -41.63 -4.95
C LEU A 605 25.94 -41.20 -6.06
N LEU A 606 25.97 -39.91 -6.40
CA LEU A 606 25.06 -39.30 -7.37
C LEU A 606 25.57 -39.47 -8.82
N THR A 607 24.67 -39.73 -9.73
CA THR A 607 24.96 -39.66 -11.17
C THR A 607 25.20 -38.22 -11.64
N ALA A 608 25.73 -38.05 -12.84
CA ALA A 608 25.94 -36.71 -13.43
C ALA A 608 24.61 -35.94 -13.60
N VAL A 609 23.53 -36.64 -13.97
CA VAL A 609 22.20 -36.05 -14.11
C VAL A 609 21.64 -35.57 -12.76
N ASP A 610 21.84 -36.39 -11.70
CA ASP A 610 21.39 -35.99 -10.34
C ASP A 610 22.15 -34.75 -9.85
N ARG A 611 23.45 -34.69 -10.06
CA ARG A 611 24.26 -33.51 -9.73
C ARG A 611 23.84 -32.29 -10.54
N ALA A 612 23.48 -32.46 -11.83
CA ALA A 612 23.07 -31.35 -12.67
C ALA A 612 21.73 -30.72 -12.25
N ILE A 613 20.72 -31.52 -11.86
CA ILE A 613 19.45 -30.95 -11.34
C ILE A 613 19.66 -30.28 -9.98
N LEU A 614 20.54 -30.82 -9.12
CA LEU A 614 20.87 -30.17 -7.85
C LEU A 614 21.61 -28.84 -8.06
N ALA A 615 22.51 -28.77 -9.05
CA ALA A 615 23.14 -27.51 -9.45
C ALA A 615 22.12 -26.50 -9.96
N LYS A 616 21.16 -26.93 -10.77
CA LYS A 616 20.05 -26.06 -11.23
C LYS A 616 19.21 -25.56 -10.03
N LEU A 617 18.91 -26.44 -9.09
CA LEU A 617 18.23 -26.08 -7.86
C LEU A 617 19.02 -25.07 -7.05
N TYR A 618 20.35 -25.26 -6.89
CA TYR A 618 21.21 -24.34 -6.16
C TYR A 618 21.12 -22.90 -6.72
N HIS A 619 21.25 -22.75 -8.02
CA HIS A 619 21.19 -21.43 -8.67
C HIS A 619 19.79 -20.83 -8.59
N THR A 620 18.74 -21.61 -8.79
CA THR A 620 17.34 -21.16 -8.65
C THR A 620 17.05 -20.74 -7.22
N ALA A 621 17.40 -21.56 -6.25
CA ALA A 621 17.16 -21.30 -4.83
C ALA A 621 17.90 -20.05 -4.33
N SER A 622 19.15 -19.86 -4.75
CA SER A 622 19.94 -18.68 -4.39
C SER A 622 19.27 -17.39 -4.87
N ARG A 623 18.73 -17.39 -6.08
CA ARG A 623 17.96 -16.24 -6.61
C ARG A 623 16.64 -16.05 -5.88
N VAL A 624 15.90 -17.12 -5.61
CA VAL A 624 14.62 -17.07 -4.88
C VAL A 624 14.82 -16.51 -3.48
N ILE A 625 15.80 -16.99 -2.74
CA ILE A 625 16.10 -16.51 -1.38
C ILE A 625 16.49 -15.03 -1.42
N LYS A 626 17.37 -14.65 -2.34
CA LYS A 626 17.77 -13.24 -2.51
C LYS A 626 16.57 -12.33 -2.81
N ALA A 627 15.66 -12.77 -3.68
CA ALA A 627 14.46 -12.00 -4.00
C ALA A 627 13.54 -11.86 -2.78
N TYR A 628 13.30 -12.92 -2.01
CA TYR A 628 12.55 -12.84 -0.76
C TYR A 628 13.21 -11.90 0.27
N GLU A 629 14.54 -11.92 0.38
CA GLU A 629 15.29 -11.00 1.25
C GLU A 629 15.16 -9.53 0.81
N ASP A 630 14.93 -9.30 -0.48
CA ASP A 630 14.60 -7.97 -1.04
C ASP A 630 13.08 -7.68 -1.00
N PHE A 631 12.31 -8.49 -0.27
CA PHE A 631 10.85 -8.38 -0.11
C PHE A 631 10.05 -8.54 -1.42
N ASP A 632 10.64 -9.20 -2.41
CA ASP A 632 10.03 -9.52 -3.67
C ASP A 632 9.39 -10.92 -3.62
N VAL A 633 8.16 -11.02 -4.11
CA VAL A 633 7.42 -12.29 -4.25
C VAL A 633 7.17 -12.65 -5.72
N TYR A 634 7.37 -11.70 -6.62
CA TYR A 634 7.17 -11.85 -8.06
C TYR A 634 8.24 -12.75 -8.68
N GLU A 635 9.52 -12.44 -8.47
CA GLU A 635 10.60 -13.28 -8.99
C GLU A 635 10.58 -14.69 -8.40
N PRO A 636 10.38 -14.89 -7.08
CA PRO A 636 10.28 -16.23 -6.51
C PRO A 636 9.23 -17.13 -7.16
N ILE A 637 8.01 -16.67 -7.36
CA ILE A 637 6.96 -17.53 -7.94
C ILE A 637 7.24 -17.90 -9.39
N HIS A 638 7.78 -16.97 -10.19
CA HIS A 638 8.12 -17.25 -11.58
C HIS A 638 9.28 -18.24 -11.71
N LEU A 639 10.32 -18.08 -10.89
CA LEU A 639 11.45 -19.01 -10.86
C LEU A 639 11.05 -20.39 -10.34
N LEU A 640 10.25 -20.46 -9.29
CA LEU A 640 9.80 -21.73 -8.71
C LEU A 640 8.79 -22.44 -9.60
N TYR A 641 7.89 -21.72 -10.26
CA TYR A 641 6.96 -22.30 -11.24
C TYR A 641 7.73 -22.97 -12.39
N GLU A 642 8.69 -22.25 -12.98
CA GLU A 642 9.51 -22.77 -14.08
C GLU A 642 10.33 -23.99 -13.62
N PHE A 643 10.99 -23.88 -12.46
CA PHE A 643 11.81 -24.98 -11.94
C PHE A 643 10.98 -26.21 -11.56
N ILE A 644 9.93 -26.04 -10.74
CA ILE A 644 9.16 -27.16 -10.21
C ILE A 644 8.34 -27.84 -11.30
N TRP A 645 7.65 -27.06 -12.12
CA TRP A 645 6.80 -27.65 -13.16
C TRP A 645 7.62 -28.18 -14.33
N HIS A 646 8.47 -27.34 -14.93
CA HIS A 646 9.16 -27.72 -16.16
C HIS A 646 10.47 -28.47 -15.91
N ASP A 647 11.38 -27.91 -15.12
CA ASP A 647 12.68 -28.57 -14.91
C ASP A 647 12.51 -29.86 -14.10
N PHE A 648 11.85 -29.81 -12.97
CA PHE A 648 11.72 -30.94 -12.09
C PHE A 648 10.67 -31.97 -12.54
N ALA A 649 9.41 -31.55 -12.71
CA ALA A 649 8.32 -32.48 -13.01
C ALA A 649 8.34 -32.97 -14.44
N ASP A 650 8.42 -32.07 -15.41
CA ASP A 650 8.29 -32.45 -16.83
C ASP A 650 9.57 -33.14 -17.36
N HIS A 651 10.73 -32.76 -16.86
CA HIS A 651 11.99 -33.28 -17.37
C HIS A 651 12.70 -34.26 -16.41
N TYR A 652 13.08 -33.80 -15.19
CA TYR A 652 13.88 -34.65 -14.31
C TYR A 652 13.12 -35.90 -13.84
N ILE A 653 11.90 -35.73 -13.36
CA ILE A 653 11.06 -36.84 -12.90
C ILE A 653 10.84 -37.85 -14.04
N GLU A 654 10.46 -37.40 -15.22
CA GLU A 654 10.28 -38.28 -16.37
C GLU A 654 11.58 -38.98 -16.78
N LEU A 655 12.71 -38.27 -16.74
CA LEU A 655 14.03 -38.82 -17.09
C LEU A 655 14.47 -39.94 -16.12
N VAL A 656 14.24 -39.78 -14.81
CA VAL A 656 14.72 -40.72 -13.80
C VAL A 656 13.67 -41.72 -13.32
N LYS A 657 12.43 -41.64 -13.78
CA LYS A 657 11.31 -42.49 -13.39
C LYS A 657 11.65 -44.00 -13.53
N SER A 658 12.23 -44.41 -14.66
CA SER A 658 12.62 -45.80 -14.91
C SER A 658 13.70 -46.25 -13.91
N ARG A 659 14.67 -45.39 -13.62
CA ARG A 659 15.76 -45.63 -12.68
C ARG A 659 15.26 -45.71 -11.24
N ALA A 660 14.34 -44.84 -10.87
CA ALA A 660 13.73 -44.85 -9.52
C ALA A 660 12.90 -46.11 -9.26
N TYR A 661 12.08 -46.53 -10.22
CA TYR A 661 11.31 -47.78 -10.10
C TYR A 661 12.20 -49.03 -10.24
N ASN A 662 13.15 -49.02 -11.20
CA ASN A 662 14.06 -50.10 -11.55
C ASN A 662 13.40 -51.49 -11.62
N ARG A 663 12.23 -51.55 -12.25
CA ARG A 663 11.40 -52.78 -12.36
C ARG A 663 12.12 -53.89 -13.08
N ASP A 664 12.93 -53.57 -14.08
CA ASP A 664 13.64 -54.48 -14.92
C ASP A 664 15.02 -54.84 -14.39
N GLY A 665 15.44 -54.26 -13.24
CA GLY A 665 16.72 -54.51 -12.59
C GLY A 665 17.95 -54.08 -13.40
N VAL A 666 17.78 -53.17 -14.35
CA VAL A 666 18.85 -52.72 -15.27
C VAL A 666 19.83 -51.79 -14.58
N PHE A 667 19.33 -51.00 -13.63
CA PHE A 667 20.17 -50.08 -12.84
C PHE A 667 20.68 -50.76 -11.53
N SER A 668 21.84 -50.39 -11.09
CA SER A 668 22.34 -50.83 -9.79
C SER A 668 21.47 -50.26 -8.66
N LYS A 669 21.53 -50.88 -7.49
CA LYS A 669 20.80 -50.37 -6.29
C LYS A 669 21.27 -48.96 -5.89
N GLU A 670 22.54 -48.69 -6.12
CA GLU A 670 23.13 -47.36 -5.85
C GLU A 670 22.59 -46.31 -6.79
N GLU A 671 22.50 -46.57 -8.08
CA GLU A 671 21.88 -45.69 -9.05
C GLU A 671 20.37 -45.45 -8.80
N GLN A 672 19.65 -46.49 -8.39
CA GLN A 672 18.26 -46.38 -7.93
C GLN A 672 18.13 -45.46 -6.73
N ASN A 673 18.96 -45.71 -5.70
CA ASN A 673 18.98 -44.90 -4.50
C ASN A 673 19.36 -43.45 -4.80
N ALA A 674 20.26 -43.20 -5.73
CA ALA A 674 20.64 -41.86 -6.20
C ALA A 674 19.45 -41.10 -6.78
N ALA A 675 18.66 -41.75 -7.64
CA ALA A 675 17.44 -41.17 -8.18
C ALA A 675 16.42 -40.83 -7.07
N VAL A 676 16.12 -41.78 -6.19
CA VAL A 676 15.14 -41.57 -5.12
C VAL A 676 15.58 -40.50 -4.13
N TRP A 677 16.85 -40.50 -3.71
CA TRP A 677 17.41 -39.49 -2.82
C TRP A 677 17.35 -38.10 -3.42
N THR A 678 17.67 -37.96 -4.71
CA THR A 678 17.62 -36.67 -5.41
C THR A 678 16.19 -36.20 -5.57
N LEU A 679 15.23 -37.08 -5.91
CA LEU A 679 13.81 -36.76 -5.95
C LEU A 679 13.32 -36.17 -4.61
N TYR A 680 13.62 -36.82 -3.50
CA TYR A 680 13.28 -36.33 -2.16
C TYR A 680 13.94 -34.98 -1.84
N THR A 681 15.23 -34.85 -2.15
CA THR A 681 16.01 -33.66 -1.84
C THR A 681 15.44 -32.43 -2.60
N VAL A 682 15.22 -32.55 -3.91
CA VAL A 682 14.66 -31.49 -4.73
C VAL A 682 13.23 -31.16 -4.31
N TRP A 683 12.40 -32.19 -4.07
CA TRP A 683 11.02 -32.00 -3.64
C TRP A 683 10.94 -31.27 -2.29
N LYS A 684 11.66 -31.74 -1.27
CA LYS A 684 11.65 -31.13 0.08
C LYS A 684 12.08 -29.66 0.02
N TYR A 685 13.18 -29.39 -0.66
CA TYR A 685 13.72 -28.04 -0.69
C TYR A 685 12.85 -27.08 -1.50
N SER A 686 12.35 -27.54 -2.64
CA SER A 686 11.40 -26.76 -3.45
C SER A 686 10.11 -26.44 -2.70
N PHE A 687 9.59 -27.39 -1.91
CA PHE A 687 8.40 -27.18 -1.11
C PHE A 687 8.61 -26.15 0.00
N LYS A 688 9.76 -26.15 0.64
CA LYS A 688 10.12 -25.11 1.61
C LYS A 688 10.20 -23.73 0.95
N LEU A 689 10.75 -23.63 -0.25
CA LEU A 689 10.85 -22.37 -0.99
C LEU A 689 9.48 -21.80 -1.42
N ILE A 690 8.53 -22.66 -1.78
CA ILE A 690 7.22 -22.23 -2.26
C ILE A 690 6.16 -22.12 -1.15
N ALA A 691 6.39 -22.73 0.01
CA ALA A 691 5.45 -22.71 1.13
C ALA A 691 4.99 -21.31 1.55
N PRO A 692 5.83 -20.27 1.54
CA PRO A 692 5.39 -18.90 1.82
C PRO A 692 4.29 -18.40 0.89
N ILE A 693 4.32 -18.79 -0.38
CA ILE A 693 3.35 -18.37 -1.40
C ILE A 693 2.12 -19.27 -1.40
N MET A 694 2.32 -20.59 -1.36
CA MET A 694 1.28 -21.62 -1.44
C MET A 694 1.28 -22.49 -0.17
N PRO A 695 0.80 -21.94 0.95
CA PRO A 695 0.96 -22.55 2.26
C PRO A 695 0.08 -23.79 2.50
N PHE A 696 -1.07 -23.91 1.84
CA PHE A 696 -2.04 -24.96 2.12
C PHE A 696 -1.63 -26.31 1.55
N VAL A 697 -1.38 -26.39 0.26
CA VAL A 697 -0.99 -27.64 -0.40
C VAL A 697 0.34 -28.15 0.15
N THR A 698 1.28 -27.26 0.39
CA THR A 698 2.60 -27.61 0.92
C THR A 698 2.51 -28.12 2.36
N ASP A 699 1.72 -27.49 3.21
CA ASP A 699 1.55 -27.93 4.61
C ASP A 699 0.77 -29.23 4.71
N LYS A 700 -0.29 -29.41 3.91
CA LYS A 700 -1.07 -30.66 3.89
C LYS A 700 -0.20 -31.86 3.54
N VAL A 701 0.60 -31.74 2.48
CA VAL A 701 1.52 -32.78 2.05
C VAL A 701 2.59 -33.05 3.11
N TRP A 702 3.15 -31.99 3.68
CA TRP A 702 4.22 -32.12 4.68
C TRP A 702 3.73 -32.79 5.97
N ARG A 703 2.54 -32.41 6.45
CA ARG A 703 1.90 -33.07 7.59
C ARG A 703 1.63 -34.55 7.31
N TYR A 704 1.24 -34.85 6.09
CA TYR A 704 1.03 -36.23 5.68
C TYR A 704 2.34 -37.05 5.69
N ALA A 705 3.41 -36.44 5.19
CA ALA A 705 4.72 -37.09 5.12
C ALA A 705 5.43 -37.23 6.49
N TYR A 706 5.38 -36.15 7.30
CA TYR A 706 6.22 -36.01 8.49
C TYR A 706 5.45 -35.73 9.78
N GLY A 707 4.11 -35.60 9.77
CA GLY A 707 3.27 -35.38 10.95
C GLY A 707 3.43 -34.01 11.60
N ARG A 708 4.03 -33.04 10.92
CA ARG A 708 4.25 -31.66 11.41
C ARG A 708 4.13 -30.63 10.32
N SER A 709 3.97 -29.36 10.68
CA SER A 709 3.83 -28.27 9.72
C SER A 709 5.14 -27.94 9.00
N ILE A 710 5.06 -27.70 7.69
CA ILE A 710 6.17 -27.18 6.90
C ILE A 710 6.57 -25.76 7.33
N HIS A 711 5.62 -24.99 7.88
CA HIS A 711 5.85 -23.62 8.32
C HIS A 711 6.74 -23.49 9.55
N ASN A 712 6.96 -24.61 10.27
CA ASN A 712 7.90 -24.72 11.39
C ASN A 712 9.27 -25.24 10.95
N GLU A 713 9.44 -25.60 9.68
CA GLU A 713 10.73 -26.05 9.16
C GLU A 713 11.67 -24.87 8.94
N SER A 714 12.97 -25.14 9.13
CA SER A 714 14.01 -24.19 8.76
C SER A 714 14.24 -24.20 7.24
N LEU A 715 14.32 -23.03 6.64
CA LEU A 715 14.76 -22.83 5.27
C LEU A 715 16.20 -22.31 5.29
N GLU A 716 17.14 -23.21 5.13
CA GLU A 716 18.56 -22.90 5.07
C GLU A 716 18.96 -22.46 3.66
N ASP A 717 20.15 -21.88 3.52
CA ASP A 717 20.72 -21.63 2.20
C ASP A 717 20.94 -22.96 1.46
N PRO A 718 20.91 -22.97 0.11
CA PRO A 718 21.16 -24.21 -0.62
C PRO A 718 22.56 -24.75 -0.31
N SER A 719 22.66 -26.08 -0.16
CA SER A 719 23.93 -26.72 0.19
C SER A 719 25.02 -26.41 -0.84
N GLU A 720 26.18 -26.00 -0.38
CA GLU A 720 27.37 -25.76 -1.24
C GLU A 720 27.80 -27.00 -2.03
N ASP A 721 27.47 -28.21 -1.53
CA ASP A 721 27.69 -29.47 -2.24
C ASP A 721 26.90 -29.57 -3.55
N TRP A 722 25.85 -28.77 -3.72
CA TRP A 722 25.05 -28.73 -4.94
C TRP A 722 25.59 -27.73 -5.96
N ARG A 723 26.50 -26.86 -5.53
CA ARG A 723 27.09 -25.87 -6.40
C ARG A 723 27.85 -26.53 -7.55
N GLY A 724 27.50 -26.18 -8.77
CA GLY A 724 28.14 -26.77 -9.95
C GLY A 724 27.50 -26.25 -11.25
N ASP A 725 27.91 -26.89 -12.34
CA ASP A 725 27.39 -26.65 -13.67
C ASP A 725 26.13 -27.49 -13.92
N TYR A 726 25.11 -26.90 -14.47
CA TYR A 726 23.87 -27.56 -14.85
C TYR A 726 23.65 -27.62 -16.39
N GLU A 727 24.68 -27.35 -17.18
CA GLU A 727 24.58 -27.38 -18.66
C GLU A 727 24.17 -28.75 -19.17
N LEU A 728 24.63 -29.84 -18.55
CA LEU A 728 24.18 -31.19 -18.87
C LEU A 728 22.64 -31.29 -18.75
N PHE A 729 22.04 -30.73 -17.71
CA PHE A 729 20.60 -30.75 -17.51
C PHE A 729 19.87 -29.94 -18.60
N ASN A 730 20.37 -28.75 -18.95
CA ASN A 730 19.83 -27.92 -20.02
C ASN A 730 19.90 -28.65 -21.36
N LEU A 731 21.01 -29.33 -21.63
CA LEU A 731 21.19 -30.12 -22.86
C LEU A 731 20.19 -31.30 -22.92
N VAL A 732 20.06 -32.05 -21.82
CA VAL A 732 19.09 -33.14 -21.71
C VAL A 732 17.64 -32.68 -21.89
N LYS A 733 17.31 -31.51 -21.33
CA LYS A 733 16.01 -30.87 -21.55
C LYS A 733 15.72 -30.62 -23.03
N LYS A 734 16.70 -30.09 -23.76
CA LYS A 734 16.59 -29.85 -25.21
C LYS A 734 16.42 -31.18 -25.97
N ILE A 735 17.19 -32.18 -25.62
CA ILE A 735 17.10 -33.51 -26.22
C ILE A 735 15.72 -34.14 -25.98
N ASN A 736 15.25 -34.17 -24.75
CA ASN A 736 13.91 -34.65 -24.40
C ASN A 736 12.82 -33.94 -25.23
N SER A 737 12.90 -32.61 -25.28
CA SER A 737 11.93 -31.80 -25.99
C SER A 737 11.95 -32.08 -27.52
N ALA A 738 13.12 -32.33 -28.11
CA ALA A 738 13.28 -32.69 -29.49
C ALA A 738 12.62 -34.05 -29.80
N ILE A 739 12.86 -35.04 -28.94
CA ILE A 739 12.29 -36.38 -29.09
C ILE A 739 10.77 -36.38 -28.92
N TRP A 740 10.23 -35.65 -27.94
CA TRP A 740 8.79 -35.52 -27.72
C TRP A 740 8.11 -34.79 -28.86
N ARG A 741 8.71 -33.75 -29.43
CA ARG A 741 8.21 -33.08 -30.63
C ARG A 741 8.21 -33.99 -31.85
N TYR A 742 9.27 -34.79 -32.01
CA TYR A 742 9.34 -35.79 -33.08
C TYR A 742 8.23 -36.83 -32.95
N LYS A 743 8.04 -37.41 -31.74
CA LYS A 743 6.93 -38.36 -31.48
C LYS A 743 5.57 -37.74 -31.81
N ASN A 744 5.31 -36.53 -31.38
CA ASN A 744 4.07 -35.80 -31.64
C ASN A 744 3.84 -35.60 -33.16
N ARG A 745 4.88 -35.19 -33.91
CA ARG A 745 4.80 -35.02 -35.36
C ARG A 745 4.49 -36.33 -36.08
N LYS A 746 4.98 -37.43 -35.56
CA LYS A 746 4.73 -38.77 -36.11
C LYS A 746 3.44 -39.43 -35.57
N GLY A 747 2.68 -38.79 -34.73
CA GLY A 747 1.47 -39.36 -34.12
C GLY A 747 1.77 -40.47 -33.10
N ILE A 748 2.96 -40.54 -32.58
CA ILE A 748 3.41 -41.55 -31.60
C ILE A 748 3.14 -41.03 -30.19
N SER A 749 2.55 -41.89 -29.36
CA SER A 749 2.38 -41.55 -27.92
C SER A 749 3.74 -41.26 -27.26
N LEU A 750 3.81 -40.24 -26.40
CA LEU A 750 5.07 -39.91 -25.70
C LEU A 750 5.62 -41.07 -24.87
N ALA A 751 4.73 -41.92 -24.35
CA ALA A 751 5.10 -43.10 -23.54
C ALA A 751 5.47 -44.35 -24.37
N ALA A 752 5.19 -44.32 -25.70
CA ALA A 752 5.43 -45.46 -26.55
C ALA A 752 6.93 -45.65 -26.83
N PRO A 753 7.39 -46.90 -26.99
CA PRO A 753 8.74 -47.19 -27.46
C PRO A 753 9.03 -46.57 -28.86
N LEU A 754 10.26 -46.14 -29.04
CA LEU A 754 10.76 -45.67 -30.32
C LEU A 754 11.87 -46.64 -30.82
N ASP A 755 11.59 -47.45 -31.84
CA ASP A 755 12.51 -48.51 -32.31
C ASP A 755 13.63 -47.91 -33.17
N VAL A 756 14.47 -47.11 -32.57
CA VAL A 756 15.63 -46.41 -33.18
C VAL A 756 16.84 -46.42 -32.28
N VAL A 757 18.00 -46.17 -32.85
CA VAL A 757 19.21 -45.75 -32.11
C VAL A 757 19.23 -44.23 -32.10
N LEU A 758 19.38 -43.66 -30.91
CA LEU A 758 19.46 -42.21 -30.68
C LEU A 758 20.93 -41.79 -30.71
N TYR A 759 21.23 -40.72 -31.46
CA TYR A 759 22.55 -40.12 -31.48
C TYR A 759 22.52 -38.74 -30.85
N VAL A 760 23.42 -38.49 -29.89
CA VAL A 760 23.51 -37.28 -29.10
C VAL A 760 24.97 -36.79 -29.03
N PRO A 761 25.20 -35.53 -28.65
CA PRO A 761 26.54 -35.01 -28.40
C PRO A 761 27.26 -35.78 -27.30
N GLU A 762 28.61 -35.80 -27.34
CA GLU A 762 29.44 -36.39 -26.30
C GLU A 762 29.09 -35.88 -24.89
N THR A 763 28.84 -34.58 -24.76
CA THR A 763 28.46 -33.94 -23.51
C THR A 763 27.15 -34.46 -22.91
N ALA A 764 26.29 -35.09 -23.70
CA ALA A 764 25.02 -35.71 -23.23
C ALA A 764 25.18 -37.17 -22.83
N MET A 765 26.30 -37.84 -23.17
CA MET A 765 26.52 -39.26 -22.90
C MET A 765 26.41 -39.67 -21.45
N PRO A 766 26.76 -38.80 -20.45
CA PRO A 766 26.49 -39.10 -19.02
C PRO A 766 25.01 -39.36 -18.68
N ALA A 767 24.08 -38.90 -19.51
CA ALA A 767 22.64 -39.15 -19.40
C ALA A 767 22.13 -40.29 -20.30
N ALA A 768 22.99 -40.99 -21.02
CA ALA A 768 22.58 -41.97 -22.05
C ALA A 768 21.64 -43.05 -21.54
N MET A 769 21.90 -43.63 -20.37
CA MET A 769 21.06 -44.69 -19.78
C MET A 769 19.67 -44.17 -19.39
N ASP A 770 19.59 -42.97 -18.76
CA ASP A 770 18.32 -42.34 -18.42
C ASP A 770 17.53 -42.00 -19.71
N LEU A 771 18.17 -41.45 -20.75
CA LEU A 771 17.54 -41.13 -22.04
C LEU A 771 17.03 -42.40 -22.75
N LYS A 772 17.83 -43.48 -22.74
CA LYS A 772 17.46 -44.76 -23.32
C LYS A 772 16.16 -45.30 -22.74
N HIS A 773 16.08 -45.32 -21.41
CA HIS A 773 14.91 -45.90 -20.73
C HIS A 773 13.69 -44.94 -20.68
N THR A 774 13.90 -43.63 -20.68
CA THR A 774 12.84 -42.65 -20.78
C THR A 774 12.09 -42.74 -22.09
N HIS A 775 12.86 -42.77 -23.20
CA HIS A 775 12.30 -42.76 -24.55
C HIS A 775 12.08 -44.17 -25.13
N LYS A 776 12.53 -45.18 -24.38
CA LYS A 776 12.44 -46.61 -24.80
C LYS A 776 13.03 -46.82 -26.17
N VAL A 777 14.24 -46.29 -26.42
CA VAL A 777 15.01 -46.48 -27.66
C VAL A 777 15.92 -47.71 -27.55
N ARG A 778 16.35 -48.25 -28.71
CA ARG A 778 17.25 -49.44 -28.73
C ARG A 778 18.57 -49.13 -28.04
N ASP A 779 19.15 -47.96 -28.33
CA ASP A 779 20.44 -47.57 -27.83
C ASP A 779 20.60 -46.05 -27.91
N VAL A 780 21.54 -45.47 -27.12
CA VAL A 780 21.94 -44.05 -27.18
C VAL A 780 23.43 -44.02 -27.45
N ARG A 781 23.88 -43.37 -28.52
CA ARG A 781 25.27 -43.29 -28.97
C ARG A 781 25.74 -41.88 -29.21
N GLN A 782 27.00 -41.65 -29.05
CA GLN A 782 27.64 -40.41 -29.44
C GLN A 782 27.70 -40.31 -30.97
N GLY A 783 27.43 -39.13 -31.54
CA GLY A 783 27.63 -38.86 -32.97
C GLY A 783 26.38 -38.37 -33.69
N LYS A 784 26.29 -38.70 -34.96
CA LYS A 784 25.19 -38.34 -35.87
C LYS A 784 24.56 -39.58 -36.52
N GLY A 785 23.27 -39.65 -36.48
CA GLY A 785 22.47 -40.67 -37.20
C GLY A 785 22.05 -40.19 -38.59
N VAL A 786 21.20 -40.99 -39.20
CA VAL A 786 20.75 -40.80 -40.60
C VAL A 786 19.70 -39.65 -40.68
N GLU A 787 18.77 -39.54 -39.71
CA GLU A 787 17.70 -38.56 -39.70
C GLU A 787 17.88 -37.57 -38.54
N GLN A 788 18.04 -36.30 -38.88
CA GLN A 788 18.05 -35.23 -37.87
C GLN A 788 16.64 -34.90 -37.40
N ILE A 789 16.38 -34.88 -36.09
CA ILE A 789 15.02 -34.72 -35.58
C ILE A 789 14.76 -33.34 -34.91
N ASP A 790 15.80 -32.54 -34.73
CA ASP A 790 15.72 -31.18 -34.23
C ASP A 790 16.45 -30.18 -35.13
N GLU A 791 16.07 -28.91 -35.04
CA GLU A 791 16.60 -27.81 -35.85
C GLU A 791 18.05 -27.41 -35.47
N GLU A 792 18.45 -27.66 -34.22
CA GLU A 792 19.75 -27.30 -33.68
C GLU A 792 20.86 -28.33 -34.03
N GLY A 793 20.50 -29.46 -34.61
CA GLY A 793 21.40 -30.53 -34.93
C GLY A 793 21.95 -31.29 -33.73
N LEU A 794 21.25 -31.26 -32.59
CA LEU A 794 21.62 -31.93 -31.36
C LEU A 794 21.26 -33.40 -31.33
N VAL A 795 20.17 -33.79 -32.00
CA VAL A 795 19.61 -35.11 -31.91
C VAL A 795 19.32 -35.70 -33.29
N SER A 796 19.82 -36.89 -33.52
CA SER A 796 19.50 -37.67 -34.76
C SER A 796 19.21 -39.12 -34.44
N ILE A 797 18.58 -39.83 -35.36
CA ILE A 797 18.17 -41.22 -35.20
C ILE A 797 18.60 -42.08 -36.42
N SER A 798 18.70 -43.38 -36.14
CA SER A 798 18.89 -44.40 -37.22
C SER A 798 18.15 -45.71 -36.87
#